data_4bc436c97cbd86929d0e238f5a973610
#
_entry.id   4bc436c97cbd86929d0e238f5a973610
#
_cell.length_a   1.000
_cell.length_b   1.000
_cell.length_c   1.000
_cell.angle_alpha   90.00
_cell.angle_beta   90.00
_cell.angle_gamma   90.00
#
_symmetry.space_group_name_H-M   'P 1'
#
loop_
_entity.id
_entity.type
_entity.pdbx_description
1 polymer ?
#
loop_
_entity_poly.entity_id
_entity_poly.type
_entity_poly.pdbx_seq_one_letter_code
_entity_poly.pdbx_strand_id
1 'polypeptide(L)'
;MSTILFELGCEELPPKSLKPLRDALQTSVTEQLSAAEITFDSIKAFATPRRLAIQIEGISDKQPDRTEQKRGPAIKAAFDSDGNPTRAAMGFAKGLGIEASELTTINTDKGDYVGFEQTISGQATTELLPAIFQTALDSLPIAKRMRSGASRNEFVRPVQWVVLMQDDTVIDATIQGHETGSQTRGHRFHSPDYHDIAHANDYEQLLDGLKVVADFDKRQMLIKNQVKALADEVNSDAIVPQDLLDEVTALVDFPIALRASFEARFLQVPQEALISTMQADQKYFCLTDKTGKLQPYFIFITNIESKDPNQIIEGNEKVVRPRLADAEFFFLQDQKQPLFALTESLKTRVFQDKLGTIWEKSERIAKLAAFIATLMQQQGHDIDVDDTVRAGILSKADLASSLVGEYPELQGIAGTYYARLNEEPEAVAASLEEQYLPKFSGDVLPQTPVGICLALADRLDTLVGIFAIDQAPTGSKDPFSLRRSAIGILRILIEKKLPINLVALVEQAIKGYSDAEGSKIAKMGDTFTQVMAFLNSRYRAMYTEQGVSVDTIQAVQAINPHMPLDFDQRIRAVQAFSELSQASMLADSNKRVANILAKSEVSVADTVDETLLSEIAEQNLYANVQQAQTVVQPLLEQADYTQVLQTLASLDEPLTQFFDNVMVNSDDAALKNNRLALLKQVRALFLTVADISELQL
;
A
#
# COMPACT_ATOMS: atom_id res chain seq x y z
N MET A 1 40.02 -7.90 10.46
CA MET A 1 38.63 -7.39 10.47
C MET A 1 37.90 -8.08 11.60
N SER A 2 37.36 -7.33 12.51
CA SER A 2 36.77 -7.82 13.74
C SER A 2 35.23 -8.02 13.59
N THR A 3 34.68 -8.77 14.51
CA THR A 3 33.21 -8.98 14.59
C THR A 3 32.66 -8.27 15.83
N ILE A 4 31.63 -7.51 15.65
CA ILE A 4 30.85 -6.89 16.76
C ILE A 4 29.60 -7.72 17.01
N LEU A 5 29.32 -7.95 18.27
CA LEU A 5 28.05 -8.48 18.76
C LEU A 5 27.42 -7.48 19.72
N PHE A 6 26.18 -7.11 19.43
CA PHE A 6 25.28 -6.40 20.34
C PHE A 6 24.07 -7.28 20.65
N GLU A 7 23.71 -7.45 21.90
CA GLU A 7 22.45 -8.07 22.33
C GLU A 7 21.79 -7.23 23.42
N LEU A 8 20.50 -6.96 23.24
CA LEU A 8 19.62 -6.42 24.28
C LEU A 8 18.65 -7.50 24.72
N GLY A 9 18.80 -7.97 25.95
CA GLY A 9 17.90 -8.92 26.58
C GLY A 9 16.85 -8.22 27.42
N CYS A 10 15.57 -8.65 27.30
CA CYS A 10 14.45 -8.02 27.97
C CYS A 10 13.36 -9.04 28.34
N GLU A 11 12.29 -8.58 28.97
CA GLU A 11 11.06 -9.35 29.07
C GLU A 11 10.36 -9.46 27.71
N GLU A 12 9.35 -10.35 27.61
CA GLU A 12 8.75 -10.76 26.33
C GLU A 12 8.22 -9.58 25.52
N LEU A 13 8.81 -9.39 24.35
CA LEU A 13 8.46 -8.37 23.37
C LEU A 13 7.08 -8.65 22.76
N PRO A 14 6.30 -7.61 22.40
CA PRO A 14 5.02 -7.83 21.75
C PRO A 14 5.22 -8.58 20.41
N PRO A 15 4.55 -9.72 20.18
CA PRO A 15 4.82 -10.59 19.03
C PRO A 15 4.67 -9.88 17.68
N LYS A 16 3.61 -9.08 17.52
CA LYS A 16 3.37 -8.31 16.28
C LYS A 16 4.40 -7.21 16.00
N SER A 17 5.17 -6.81 17.02
CA SER A 17 6.21 -5.78 16.90
C SER A 17 7.60 -6.36 16.72
N LEU A 18 7.82 -7.65 16.99
CA LEU A 18 9.16 -8.23 17.08
C LEU A 18 9.94 -8.09 15.77
N LYS A 19 9.37 -8.51 14.65
CA LYS A 19 9.99 -8.40 13.31
C LYS A 19 10.20 -6.94 12.90
N PRO A 20 9.21 -6.02 13.02
CA PRO A 20 9.43 -4.60 12.80
C PRO A 20 10.53 -3.98 13.66
N LEU A 21 10.65 -4.37 14.93
CA LEU A 21 11.71 -3.87 15.82
C LEU A 21 13.09 -4.38 15.39
N ARG A 22 13.22 -5.66 15.00
CA ARG A 22 14.44 -6.24 14.44
C ARG A 22 14.91 -5.47 13.20
N ASP A 23 14.00 -5.30 12.25
CA ASP A 23 14.30 -4.69 10.95
C ASP A 23 14.66 -3.20 11.13
N ALA A 24 13.95 -2.48 12.00
CA ALA A 24 14.25 -1.09 12.32
C ALA A 24 15.60 -0.93 13.04
N LEU A 25 15.95 -1.86 13.95
CA LEU A 25 17.24 -1.84 14.63
C LEU A 25 18.38 -2.04 13.61
N GLN A 26 18.27 -3.01 12.73
CA GLN A 26 19.27 -3.27 11.68
C GLN A 26 19.44 -2.05 10.77
N THR A 27 18.35 -1.49 10.29
CA THR A 27 18.35 -0.30 9.42
C THR A 27 19.04 0.88 10.11
N SER A 28 18.63 1.20 11.33
CA SER A 28 19.18 2.34 12.08
C SER A 28 20.67 2.18 12.37
N VAL A 29 21.12 0.98 12.77
CA VAL A 29 22.55 0.73 12.99
C VAL A 29 23.34 0.87 11.69
N THR A 30 22.83 0.34 10.59
CA THR A 30 23.44 0.46 9.25
C THR A 30 23.59 1.92 8.82
N GLU A 31 22.55 2.73 8.99
CA GLU A 31 22.56 4.15 8.64
C GLU A 31 23.57 4.93 9.50
N GLN A 32 23.63 4.64 10.80
CA GLN A 32 24.55 5.32 11.70
C GLN A 32 26.00 4.95 11.48
N LEU A 33 26.31 3.67 11.20
CA LEU A 33 27.66 3.24 10.81
C LEU A 33 28.10 3.93 9.52
N SER A 34 27.20 4.00 8.53
CA SER A 34 27.46 4.71 7.27
C SER A 34 27.70 6.21 7.49
N ALA A 35 26.89 6.85 8.34
CA ALA A 35 27.05 8.26 8.69
C ALA A 35 28.36 8.53 9.47
N ALA A 36 28.83 7.55 10.23
CA ALA A 36 30.12 7.59 10.91
C ALA A 36 31.31 7.18 10.00
N GLU A 37 31.07 6.90 8.72
CA GLU A 37 32.08 6.45 7.75
C GLU A 37 32.81 5.15 8.19
N ILE A 38 32.13 4.29 8.96
CA ILE A 38 32.62 2.98 9.39
C ILE A 38 32.18 1.93 8.36
N THR A 39 33.14 1.21 7.79
CA THR A 39 32.86 0.15 6.82
C THR A 39 32.75 -1.22 7.49
N PHE A 40 31.95 -2.11 6.90
CA PHE A 40 31.76 -3.49 7.36
C PHE A 40 31.37 -4.37 6.18
N ASP A 41 31.57 -5.69 6.32
CA ASP A 41 31.28 -6.67 5.27
C ASP A 41 29.80 -7.11 5.29
N SER A 42 29.29 -7.47 6.48
CA SER A 42 27.92 -7.92 6.65
C SER A 42 27.32 -7.49 8.00
N ILE A 43 26.00 -7.36 8.04
CA ILE A 43 25.24 -7.11 9.26
C ILE A 43 24.05 -8.07 9.32
N LYS A 44 23.94 -8.83 10.41
CA LYS A 44 22.87 -9.79 10.66
C LYS A 44 22.10 -9.40 11.92
N ALA A 45 20.77 -9.35 11.81
CA ALA A 45 19.88 -9.06 12.93
C ALA A 45 19.20 -10.33 13.42
N PHE A 46 19.11 -10.46 14.74
CA PHE A 46 18.43 -11.55 15.42
C PHE A 46 17.31 -11.01 16.28
N ALA A 47 16.23 -11.77 16.40
CA ALA A 47 15.13 -11.44 17.31
C ALA A 47 14.45 -12.69 17.84
N THR A 48 14.29 -12.75 19.17
CA THR A 48 13.49 -13.77 19.85
C THR A 48 12.49 -13.08 20.78
N PRO A 49 11.55 -13.81 21.40
CA PRO A 49 10.60 -13.20 22.33
C PRO A 49 11.24 -12.27 23.37
N ARG A 50 12.48 -12.54 23.81
CA ARG A 50 13.12 -11.81 24.89
C ARG A 50 14.44 -11.13 24.53
N ARG A 51 14.76 -10.98 23.22
CA ARG A 51 16.00 -10.32 22.78
C ARG A 51 15.90 -9.71 21.39
N LEU A 52 16.71 -8.68 21.20
CA LEU A 52 17.09 -8.13 19.90
C LEU A 52 18.62 -8.13 19.86
N ALA A 53 19.20 -8.60 18.76
CA ALA A 53 20.66 -8.59 18.62
C ALA A 53 21.10 -8.25 17.21
N ILE A 54 22.32 -7.73 17.10
CA ILE A 54 23.00 -7.38 15.85
C ILE A 54 24.41 -7.99 15.91
N GLN A 55 24.78 -8.69 14.85
CA GLN A 55 26.13 -9.13 14.61
C GLN A 55 26.64 -8.44 13.36
N ILE A 56 27.86 -7.86 13.43
CA ILE A 56 28.48 -7.12 12.33
C ILE A 56 29.84 -7.75 12.08
N GLU A 57 30.05 -8.25 10.88
CA GLU A 57 31.30 -8.88 10.48
C GLU A 57 32.14 -7.94 9.61
N GLY A 58 33.44 -8.04 9.75
CA GLY A 58 34.39 -7.28 8.91
C GLY A 58 34.39 -5.79 9.17
N ILE A 59 34.06 -5.35 10.39
CA ILE A 59 34.00 -3.93 10.73
C ILE A 59 35.39 -3.30 10.81
N SER A 60 35.54 -2.05 10.34
CA SER A 60 36.79 -1.29 10.46
C SER A 60 37.05 -0.85 11.90
N ASP A 61 38.34 -0.86 12.32
CA ASP A 61 38.70 -0.55 13.70
C ASP A 61 38.54 0.92 14.07
N LYS A 62 38.56 1.80 13.09
CA LYS A 62 38.38 3.25 13.27
C LYS A 62 37.73 3.90 12.03
N GLN A 63 37.27 5.12 12.21
CA GLN A 63 36.90 6.01 11.11
C GLN A 63 38.12 6.34 10.24
N PRO A 64 37.94 6.66 8.95
CA PRO A 64 39.02 7.20 8.12
C PRO A 64 39.57 8.50 8.70
N ASP A 65 40.90 8.68 8.58
CA ASP A 65 41.52 9.93 8.96
C ASP A 65 41.03 11.06 8.03
N ARG A 66 40.70 12.22 8.58
CA ARG A 66 40.16 13.38 7.82
C ARG A 66 41.24 14.45 7.75
N THR A 67 41.45 15.02 6.56
CA THR A 67 42.30 16.19 6.38
C THR A 67 41.43 17.45 6.43
N GLU A 68 41.62 18.29 7.45
CA GLU A 68 40.98 19.59 7.58
C GLU A 68 41.92 20.69 7.12
N GLN A 69 41.51 21.44 6.11
CA GLN A 69 42.25 22.65 5.68
C GLN A 69 41.76 23.84 6.47
N LYS A 70 42.62 24.40 7.33
CA LYS A 70 42.36 25.67 8.04
C LYS A 70 42.94 26.83 7.26
N ARG A 71 42.08 27.73 6.80
CA ARG A 71 42.44 28.93 6.04
C ARG A 71 42.73 30.09 6.96
N GLY A 72 43.91 30.68 6.78
CA GLY A 72 44.39 31.85 7.47
C GLY A 72 44.28 33.15 6.65
N PRO A 73 45.12 34.15 6.94
CA PRO A 73 45.16 35.42 6.21
C PRO A 73 45.61 35.26 4.76
N ALA A 74 45.26 36.23 3.90
CA ALA A 74 45.73 36.26 2.53
C ALA A 74 47.28 36.34 2.49
N ILE A 75 47.93 35.69 1.52
CA ILE A 75 49.40 35.62 1.41
C ILE A 75 50.05 37.01 1.46
N LYS A 76 49.44 38.00 0.79
CA LYS A 76 49.92 39.40 0.80
C LYS A 76 49.89 40.06 2.19
N ALA A 77 49.10 39.55 3.11
CA ALA A 77 49.01 40.02 4.49
C ALA A 77 49.82 39.16 5.45
N ALA A 78 50.11 37.91 5.04
CA ALA A 78 50.79 36.92 5.83
C ALA A 78 52.33 37.00 5.75
N PHE A 79 52.84 37.47 4.63
CA PHE A 79 54.31 37.58 4.41
C PHE A 79 54.64 39.04 3.97
N ASP A 80 55.80 39.55 4.38
CA ASP A 80 56.32 40.81 3.96
C ASP A 80 57.02 40.75 2.58
N SER A 81 57.60 41.88 2.08
CA SER A 81 58.26 41.93 0.79
C SER A 81 59.51 41.08 0.70
N ASP A 82 60.10 40.68 1.84
CA ASP A 82 61.32 39.86 1.94
C ASP A 82 60.95 38.38 2.22
N GLY A 83 59.66 38.04 2.26
CA GLY A 83 59.14 36.67 2.48
C GLY A 83 59.10 36.23 3.96
N ASN A 84 59.30 37.19 4.91
CA ASN A 84 59.20 36.85 6.32
C ASN A 84 57.75 36.86 6.82
N PRO A 85 57.37 35.96 7.77
CA PRO A 85 56.03 35.90 8.29
C PRO A 85 55.70 37.13 9.12
N THR A 86 54.59 37.80 8.79
CA THR A 86 54.04 38.94 9.53
C THR A 86 53.40 38.49 10.84
N ARG A 87 53.00 39.49 11.67
CA ARG A 87 52.24 39.23 12.90
C ARG A 87 50.94 38.45 12.63
N ALA A 88 50.34 38.60 11.46
CA ALA A 88 49.13 37.92 11.07
C ALA A 88 49.39 36.41 10.84
N ALA A 89 50.45 36.05 10.12
CA ALA A 89 50.87 34.66 9.92
C ALA A 89 51.32 34.02 11.22
N MET A 90 52.16 34.72 12.02
CA MET A 90 52.60 34.23 13.32
C MET A 90 51.42 34.03 14.30
N GLY A 91 50.45 34.92 14.31
CA GLY A 91 49.24 34.80 15.13
C GLY A 91 48.38 33.61 14.72
N PHE A 92 48.24 33.37 13.42
CA PHE A 92 47.51 32.22 12.87
C PHE A 92 48.24 30.89 13.21
N ALA A 93 49.53 30.81 12.98
CA ALA A 93 50.34 29.62 13.34
C ALA A 93 50.30 29.32 14.84
N LYS A 94 50.44 30.37 15.69
CA LYS A 94 50.34 30.24 17.16
C LYS A 94 48.95 29.75 17.59
N GLY A 95 47.87 30.20 16.93
CA GLY A 95 46.51 29.73 17.18
C GLY A 95 46.30 28.27 16.83
N LEU A 96 47.12 27.71 15.94
CA LEU A 96 47.16 26.31 15.53
C LEU A 96 48.18 25.47 16.33
N GLY A 97 49.05 26.09 17.13
CA GLY A 97 50.08 25.42 17.90
C GLY A 97 51.28 24.96 17.05
N ILE A 98 51.52 25.58 15.90
CA ILE A 98 52.59 25.25 14.93
C ILE A 98 53.54 26.42 14.70
N GLU A 99 54.67 26.17 14.05
CA GLU A 99 55.61 27.20 13.61
C GLU A 99 55.12 27.82 12.28
N ALA A 100 55.46 29.10 12.04
CA ALA A 100 55.04 29.80 10.82
C ALA A 100 55.64 29.19 9.53
N SER A 101 56.70 28.43 9.66
CA SER A 101 57.34 27.66 8.58
C SER A 101 56.55 26.43 8.10
N GLU A 102 55.60 25.96 8.89
CA GLU A 102 54.76 24.83 8.57
C GLU A 102 53.47 25.23 7.82
N LEU A 103 53.28 26.55 7.64
CA LEU A 103 52.14 27.06 6.91
C LEU A 103 52.27 26.81 5.41
N THR A 104 51.21 26.35 4.77
CA THR A 104 51.09 26.07 3.34
C THR A 104 50.29 27.16 2.62
N THR A 105 50.31 27.16 1.29
CA THR A 105 49.48 28.04 0.48
C THR A 105 48.23 27.33 0.00
N ILE A 106 47.07 27.93 0.25
CA ILE A 106 45.78 27.49 -0.30
C ILE A 106 45.38 28.45 -1.43
N ASN A 107 45.31 27.95 -2.65
CA ASN A 107 44.85 28.69 -3.81
C ASN A 107 43.31 28.63 -3.88
N THR A 108 42.67 29.79 -4.00
CA THR A 108 41.21 29.90 -4.17
C THR A 108 40.89 30.89 -5.30
N ASP A 109 39.68 30.82 -5.83
CA ASP A 109 39.17 31.76 -6.87
C ASP A 109 39.22 33.22 -6.44
N LYS A 110 39.32 33.51 -5.12
CA LYS A 110 39.39 34.86 -4.53
C LYS A 110 40.84 35.27 -4.18
N GLY A 111 41.84 34.46 -4.54
CA GLY A 111 43.27 34.70 -4.27
C GLY A 111 43.88 33.64 -3.36
N ASP A 112 45.20 33.80 -3.12
CA ASP A 112 46.01 32.89 -2.34
C ASP A 112 46.00 33.23 -0.86
N TYR A 113 45.79 32.24 -0.02
CA TYR A 113 45.73 32.36 1.43
C TYR A 113 46.77 31.41 2.07
N VAL A 114 47.24 31.81 3.25
CA VAL A 114 47.99 30.92 4.10
C VAL A 114 47.08 29.87 4.65
N GLY A 115 47.47 28.62 4.69
CA GLY A 115 46.72 27.53 5.22
C GLY A 115 47.53 26.56 6.01
N PHE A 116 46.88 25.67 6.66
CA PHE A 116 47.47 24.51 7.33
C PHE A 116 46.56 23.30 7.13
N GLU A 117 47.14 22.20 6.71
CA GLU A 117 46.45 20.91 6.62
C GLU A 117 46.72 20.12 7.88
N GLN A 118 45.66 19.86 8.64
CA GLN A 118 45.72 19.06 9.84
C GLN A 118 45.02 17.72 9.57
N THR A 119 45.77 16.63 9.70
CA THR A 119 45.16 15.30 9.73
C THR A 119 44.56 15.08 11.10
N ILE A 120 43.25 14.92 11.15
CA ILE A 120 42.49 14.52 12.34
C ILE A 120 42.34 13.00 12.28
N SER A 121 42.91 12.29 13.24
CA SER A 121 42.77 10.84 13.31
C SER A 121 41.29 10.46 13.54
N GLY A 122 40.84 9.48 12.80
CA GLY A 122 39.49 8.92 12.99
C GLY A 122 39.35 8.33 14.39
N GLN A 123 38.15 8.44 14.96
CA GLN A 123 37.82 7.84 16.26
C GLN A 123 37.74 6.33 16.15
N ALA A 124 38.11 5.62 17.23
CA ALA A 124 38.00 4.18 17.31
C ALA A 124 36.53 3.74 17.23
N THR A 125 36.26 2.70 16.48
CA THR A 125 34.93 2.14 16.31
C THR A 125 34.30 1.76 17.66
N THR A 126 35.12 1.17 18.56
CA THR A 126 34.66 0.79 19.91
C THR A 126 34.20 1.96 20.78
N GLU A 127 34.71 3.17 20.54
CA GLU A 127 34.27 4.39 21.25
C GLU A 127 32.92 4.91 20.70
N LEU A 128 32.59 4.62 19.44
CA LEU A 128 31.39 5.09 18.78
C LEU A 128 30.20 4.15 18.92
N LEU A 129 30.45 2.85 18.99
CA LEU A 129 29.41 1.82 19.03
C LEU A 129 28.37 1.99 20.15
N PRO A 130 28.74 2.34 21.42
CA PRO A 130 27.75 2.54 22.47
C PRO A 130 26.70 3.61 22.12
N ALA A 131 27.13 4.73 21.57
CA ALA A 131 26.26 5.81 21.14
C ALA A 131 25.39 5.43 19.93
N ILE A 132 25.96 4.68 18.98
CA ILE A 132 25.24 4.16 17.81
C ILE A 132 24.10 3.23 18.25
N PHE A 133 24.39 2.25 19.12
CA PHE A 133 23.35 1.32 19.58
C PHE A 133 22.31 2.00 20.47
N GLN A 134 22.71 2.91 21.36
CA GLN A 134 21.74 3.68 22.15
C GLN A 134 20.80 4.49 21.27
N THR A 135 21.35 5.20 20.27
CA THR A 135 20.55 6.02 19.33
C THR A 135 19.63 5.14 18.47
N ALA A 136 20.12 3.97 18.02
CA ALA A 136 19.31 3.02 17.27
C ALA A 136 18.12 2.50 18.10
N LEU A 137 18.33 2.16 19.38
CA LEU A 137 17.26 1.74 20.30
C LEU A 137 16.25 2.86 20.57
N ASP A 138 16.72 4.10 20.68
CA ASP A 138 15.86 5.26 20.92
C ASP A 138 15.00 5.60 19.70
N SER A 139 15.45 5.25 18.50
CA SER A 139 14.73 5.47 17.23
C SER A 139 13.71 4.38 16.89
N LEU A 140 13.66 3.26 17.63
CA LEU A 140 12.75 2.16 17.32
C LEU A 140 11.28 2.57 17.31
N PRO A 141 10.45 2.02 16.41
CA PRO A 141 9.03 2.34 16.26
C PRO A 141 8.19 1.70 17.38
N ILE A 142 8.38 2.18 18.60
CA ILE A 142 7.67 1.69 19.79
C ILE A 142 6.48 2.60 20.06
N ALA A 143 5.27 2.09 19.86
CA ALA A 143 4.03 2.85 20.05
C ALA A 143 3.83 3.32 21.50
N LYS A 144 4.24 2.53 22.46
CA LYS A 144 4.16 2.86 23.91
C LYS A 144 5.41 2.38 24.62
N ARG A 145 6.20 3.32 25.11
CA ARG A 145 7.37 3.05 25.95
C ARG A 145 6.95 2.95 27.42
N MET A 146 7.70 2.18 28.21
CA MET A 146 7.47 2.02 29.64
C MET A 146 8.79 2.14 30.39
N ARG A 147 8.72 2.64 31.62
CA ARG A 147 9.82 2.62 32.58
C ARG A 147 9.70 1.37 33.45
N SER A 148 10.84 0.85 33.90
CA SER A 148 10.90 -0.28 34.81
C SER A 148 11.69 0.09 36.09
N GLY A 149 11.17 -0.31 37.24
CA GLY A 149 11.80 -0.04 38.53
C GLY A 149 12.04 1.45 38.80
N ALA A 150 13.23 1.79 39.25
CA ALA A 150 13.66 3.17 39.52
C ALA A 150 14.36 3.83 38.30
N SER A 151 14.51 3.12 37.20
CA SER A 151 15.16 3.62 35.99
C SER A 151 14.36 4.74 35.30
N ARG A 152 15.08 5.68 34.71
CA ARG A 152 14.49 6.70 33.83
C ARG A 152 14.49 6.28 32.36
N ASN A 153 15.18 5.18 32.05
CA ASN A 153 15.23 4.65 30.67
C ASN A 153 13.87 4.05 30.30
N GLU A 154 13.49 4.22 29.07
CA GLU A 154 12.20 3.77 28.56
C GLU A 154 12.41 2.81 27.39
N PHE A 155 11.79 1.64 27.49
CA PHE A 155 11.77 0.66 26.39
C PHE A 155 10.38 0.01 26.30
N VAL A 156 10.16 -0.87 25.31
CA VAL A 156 8.88 -1.57 25.15
C VAL A 156 8.60 -2.59 26.27
N ARG A 157 9.66 -3.17 26.85
CA ARG A 157 9.66 -4.10 28.01
C ARG A 157 10.88 -3.85 28.86
N PRO A 158 10.86 -4.24 30.15
CA PRO A 158 12.01 -4.12 31.03
C PRO A 158 13.24 -4.81 30.44
N VAL A 159 14.33 -4.07 30.31
CA VAL A 159 15.62 -4.59 29.89
C VAL A 159 16.24 -5.33 31.12
N GLN A 160 16.91 -6.45 30.87
CA GLN A 160 17.47 -7.33 31.92
C GLN A 160 18.99 -7.47 31.79
N TRP A 161 19.53 -7.50 30.57
CA TRP A 161 20.98 -7.58 30.31
C TRP A 161 21.31 -6.95 28.96
N VAL A 162 22.59 -6.57 28.80
CA VAL A 162 23.13 -6.06 27.54
C VAL A 162 24.48 -6.71 27.29
N VAL A 163 24.68 -7.21 26.06
CA VAL A 163 25.98 -7.68 25.57
C VAL A 163 26.47 -6.66 24.53
N LEU A 164 27.75 -6.29 24.64
CA LEU A 164 28.45 -5.57 23.59
C LEU A 164 29.92 -6.04 23.57
N MET A 165 30.28 -6.72 22.49
CA MET A 165 31.60 -7.34 22.36
C MET A 165 32.20 -7.04 20.99
N GLN A 166 33.52 -6.93 20.97
CA GLN A 166 34.35 -7.05 19.77
C GLN A 166 35.18 -8.32 19.90
N ASP A 167 34.95 -9.26 18.99
CA ASP A 167 35.58 -10.58 19.00
C ASP A 167 35.38 -11.27 20.37
N ASP A 168 36.40 -11.38 21.19
CA ASP A 168 36.39 -11.97 22.54
C ASP A 168 36.40 -10.93 23.68
N THR A 169 36.40 -9.64 23.33
CA THR A 169 36.56 -8.53 24.30
C THR A 169 35.27 -7.76 24.49
N VAL A 170 34.87 -7.54 25.75
CA VAL A 170 33.74 -6.68 26.07
C VAL A 170 34.09 -5.22 25.82
N ILE A 171 33.20 -4.47 25.19
CA ILE A 171 33.28 -3.03 25.10
C ILE A 171 32.49 -2.45 26.27
N ASP A 172 33.19 -1.87 27.22
CA ASP A 172 32.60 -1.32 28.46
C ASP A 172 31.73 -0.07 28.13
N ALA A 173 30.46 -0.18 28.41
CA ALA A 173 29.49 0.91 28.22
C ALA A 173 28.25 0.73 29.09
N THR A 174 27.42 1.77 29.18
CA THR A 174 26.09 1.69 29.78
C THR A 174 25.04 1.97 28.71
N ILE A 175 24.21 0.98 28.37
CA ILE A 175 23.14 1.09 27.35
C ILE A 175 21.81 0.74 27.99
N GLN A 176 20.78 1.56 27.79
CA GLN A 176 19.47 1.42 28.43
C GLN A 176 19.55 1.28 29.96
N GLY A 177 20.61 1.83 30.58
CA GLY A 177 20.82 1.80 32.03
C GLY A 177 21.42 0.50 32.55
N HIS A 178 21.90 -0.40 31.68
CA HIS A 178 22.60 -1.64 32.03
C HIS A 178 24.04 -1.57 31.56
N GLU A 179 24.95 -2.07 32.41
CA GLU A 179 26.34 -2.26 32.03
C GLU A 179 26.46 -3.38 30.99
N THR A 180 27.29 -3.17 29.99
CA THR A 180 27.55 -4.18 28.97
C THR A 180 28.41 -5.32 29.51
N GLY A 181 28.16 -6.52 29.02
CA GLY A 181 28.92 -7.73 29.41
C GLY A 181 29.04 -8.71 28.24
N SER A 182 29.44 -9.95 28.58
CA SER A 182 29.58 -11.08 27.66
C SER A 182 28.56 -12.19 27.90
N GLN A 183 27.61 -12.01 28.83
CA GLN A 183 26.68 -13.08 29.24
C GLN A 183 25.33 -12.94 28.60
N THR A 184 24.86 -14.01 27.95
CA THR A 184 23.50 -14.18 27.45
C THR A 184 22.72 -15.21 28.24
N ARG A 185 21.42 -15.33 28.01
CA ARG A 185 20.55 -16.36 28.60
C ARG A 185 20.08 -17.34 27.54
N GLY A 186 20.00 -18.60 27.94
CA GLY A 186 19.40 -19.63 27.11
C GLY A 186 17.87 -19.63 27.15
N HIS A 187 17.27 -20.73 26.70
CA HIS A 187 15.84 -20.97 26.76
C HIS A 187 15.34 -20.99 28.22
N ARG A 188 14.24 -20.28 28.48
CA ARG A 188 13.70 -20.04 29.84
C ARG A 188 13.54 -21.31 30.70
N PHE A 189 13.18 -22.44 30.07
CA PHE A 189 12.94 -23.71 30.76
C PHE A 189 14.04 -24.76 30.54
N HIS A 190 14.65 -24.79 29.33
CA HIS A 190 15.66 -25.80 29.00
C HIS A 190 17.07 -25.38 29.42
N SER A 191 17.36 -24.08 29.47
CA SER A 191 18.67 -23.52 29.81
C SER A 191 18.51 -22.13 30.45
N PRO A 192 17.98 -22.03 31.69
CA PRO A 192 17.57 -20.77 32.30
C PRO A 192 18.72 -19.88 32.76
N ASP A 193 19.92 -20.43 32.90
CA ASP A 193 21.08 -19.76 33.44
C ASP A 193 21.71 -18.76 32.48
N TYR A 194 22.65 -17.95 33.01
CA TYR A 194 23.53 -17.11 32.20
C TYR A 194 24.68 -17.94 31.65
N HIS A 195 25.07 -17.66 30.39
CA HIS A 195 26.13 -18.35 29.68
C HIS A 195 27.07 -17.32 29.06
N ASP A 196 28.38 -17.54 29.23
CA ASP A 196 29.38 -16.67 28.66
C ASP A 196 29.52 -16.90 27.15
N ILE A 197 29.55 -15.81 26.40
CA ILE A 197 29.87 -15.79 24.98
C ILE A 197 31.37 -15.66 24.88
N ALA A 198 32.05 -16.72 24.41
CA ALA A 198 33.51 -16.73 24.30
C ALA A 198 34.01 -15.84 23.17
N HIS A 199 33.28 -15.77 22.06
CA HIS A 199 33.61 -14.96 20.91
C HIS A 199 32.30 -14.51 20.20
N ALA A 200 32.29 -13.28 19.68
CA ALA A 200 31.12 -12.70 19.00
C ALA A 200 30.60 -13.58 17.84
N ASN A 201 31.48 -14.32 17.13
CA ASN A 201 31.08 -15.24 16.05
C ASN A 201 30.32 -16.48 16.53
N ASP A 202 30.49 -16.89 17.78
CA ASP A 202 29.88 -18.11 18.32
C ASP A 202 28.43 -17.93 18.77
N TYR A 203 27.92 -16.70 18.69
CA TYR A 203 26.62 -16.30 19.26
C TYR A 203 25.47 -17.19 18.81
N GLU A 204 25.26 -17.35 17.51
CA GLU A 204 24.14 -18.15 16.98
C GLU A 204 24.28 -19.63 17.35
N GLN A 205 25.51 -20.19 17.22
CA GLN A 205 25.77 -21.58 17.56
C GLN A 205 25.61 -21.86 19.08
N LEU A 206 26.06 -20.95 19.92
CA LEU A 206 25.85 -21.02 21.37
C LEU A 206 24.35 -21.06 21.71
N LEU A 207 23.57 -20.14 21.15
CA LEU A 207 22.14 -20.06 21.41
C LEU A 207 21.38 -21.29 20.89
N ASP A 208 21.73 -21.81 19.72
CA ASP A 208 21.16 -23.07 19.21
C ASP A 208 21.41 -24.23 20.19
N GLY A 209 22.61 -24.33 20.78
CA GLY A 209 22.93 -25.29 21.84
C GLY A 209 22.14 -25.10 23.13
N LEU A 210 21.74 -23.86 23.39
CA LEU A 210 20.94 -23.47 24.57
C LEU A 210 19.41 -23.47 24.28
N LYS A 211 18.99 -24.13 23.18
CA LYS A 211 17.58 -24.24 22.78
C LYS A 211 16.94 -22.86 22.46
N VAL A 212 17.68 -21.99 21.81
CA VAL A 212 17.22 -20.71 21.30
C VAL A 212 17.63 -20.55 19.84
N VAL A 213 16.67 -20.59 18.93
CA VAL A 213 16.87 -20.26 17.51
C VAL A 213 16.82 -18.74 17.35
N ALA A 214 17.97 -18.07 17.44
CA ALA A 214 18.04 -16.62 17.47
C ALA A 214 17.61 -15.94 16.17
N ASP A 215 17.98 -16.54 15.03
CA ASP A 215 17.60 -16.07 13.70
C ASP A 215 16.09 -16.25 13.48
N PHE A 216 15.37 -15.13 13.29
CA PHE A 216 13.92 -15.11 13.11
C PHE A 216 13.49 -15.87 11.86
N ASP A 217 14.20 -15.68 10.74
CA ASP A 217 13.82 -16.26 9.46
C ASP A 217 14.12 -17.77 9.43
N LYS A 218 15.21 -18.21 10.05
CA LYS A 218 15.54 -19.63 10.30
C LYS A 218 14.46 -20.29 11.16
N ARG A 219 14.04 -19.64 12.24
CA ARG A 219 12.98 -20.12 13.14
C ARG A 219 11.65 -20.23 12.42
N GLN A 220 11.29 -19.24 11.59
CA GLN A 220 10.09 -19.28 10.75
C GLN A 220 10.10 -20.43 9.76
N MET A 221 11.23 -20.69 9.12
CA MET A 221 11.40 -21.81 8.20
C MET A 221 11.26 -23.16 8.91
N LEU A 222 11.79 -23.30 10.12
CA LEU A 222 11.62 -24.49 10.94
C LEU A 222 10.14 -24.75 11.25
N ILE A 223 9.38 -23.71 11.63
CA ILE A 223 7.94 -23.81 11.87
C ILE A 223 7.21 -24.26 10.58
N LYS A 224 7.46 -23.63 9.45
CA LYS A 224 6.84 -23.99 8.16
C LYS A 224 7.10 -25.46 7.81
N ASN A 225 8.33 -25.92 7.96
CA ASN A 225 8.72 -27.30 7.63
C ASN A 225 8.02 -28.31 8.55
N GLN A 226 7.98 -28.05 9.85
CA GLN A 226 7.30 -28.92 10.82
C GLN A 226 5.79 -28.96 10.58
N VAL A 227 5.17 -27.80 10.35
CA VAL A 227 3.72 -27.69 10.06
C VAL A 227 3.39 -28.45 8.78
N LYS A 228 4.20 -28.31 7.73
CA LYS A 228 4.02 -29.04 6.47
C LYS A 228 4.13 -30.55 6.69
N ALA A 229 5.14 -31.02 7.40
CA ALA A 229 5.35 -32.44 7.66
C ALA A 229 4.16 -33.08 8.40
N LEU A 230 3.63 -32.40 9.43
CA LEU A 230 2.46 -32.87 10.19
C LEU A 230 1.16 -32.84 9.38
N ALA A 231 1.01 -31.88 8.45
CA ALA A 231 -0.13 -31.83 7.54
C ALA A 231 -0.07 -32.98 6.50
N ASP A 232 1.12 -33.24 5.95
CA ASP A 232 1.35 -34.30 4.97
C ASP A 232 1.01 -35.69 5.57
N GLU A 233 1.27 -35.92 6.88
CA GLU A 233 0.92 -37.20 7.56
C GLU A 233 -0.59 -37.54 7.50
N VAL A 234 -1.44 -36.52 7.40
CA VAL A 234 -2.91 -36.71 7.29
C VAL A 234 -3.44 -36.32 5.91
N ASN A 235 -2.56 -36.26 4.92
CA ASN A 235 -2.88 -35.90 3.53
C ASN A 235 -3.66 -34.58 3.40
N SER A 236 -3.30 -33.60 4.20
CA SER A 236 -3.94 -32.27 4.27
C SER A 236 -2.97 -31.16 3.89
N ASP A 237 -3.50 -29.97 3.64
CA ASP A 237 -2.75 -28.74 3.46
C ASP A 237 -2.98 -27.82 4.67
N ALA A 238 -1.92 -27.19 5.18
CA ALA A 238 -2.03 -26.26 6.29
C ALA A 238 -2.32 -24.83 5.79
N ILE A 239 -3.29 -24.15 6.40
CA ILE A 239 -3.55 -22.73 6.20
C ILE A 239 -2.54 -21.96 7.05
N VAL A 240 -1.54 -21.35 6.40
CA VAL A 240 -0.43 -20.64 7.04
C VAL A 240 -0.39 -19.19 6.57
N PRO A 241 -1.29 -18.30 7.06
CA PRO A 241 -1.22 -16.88 6.77
C PRO A 241 0.11 -16.29 7.26
N GLN A 242 0.70 -15.39 6.49
CA GLN A 242 2.03 -14.84 6.82
C GLN A 242 2.02 -14.09 8.16
N ASP A 243 0.97 -13.31 8.44
CA ASP A 243 0.84 -12.57 9.70
C ASP A 243 0.76 -13.50 10.91
N LEU A 244 0.01 -14.60 10.80
CA LEU A 244 -0.07 -15.61 11.85
C LEU A 244 1.28 -16.30 12.05
N LEU A 245 1.97 -16.64 10.97
CA LEU A 245 3.29 -17.26 11.04
C LEU A 245 4.33 -16.32 11.68
N ASP A 246 4.32 -15.04 11.32
CA ASP A 246 5.19 -14.03 11.93
C ASP A 246 4.89 -13.90 13.43
N GLU A 247 3.62 -13.87 13.82
CA GLU A 247 3.19 -13.78 15.22
C GLU A 247 3.61 -15.04 16.01
N VAL A 248 3.37 -16.25 15.48
CA VAL A 248 3.75 -17.52 16.12
C VAL A 248 5.28 -17.63 16.23
N THR A 249 6.02 -17.24 15.20
CA THR A 249 7.49 -17.21 15.23
C THR A 249 8.01 -16.27 16.35
N ALA A 250 7.30 -15.17 16.59
CA ALA A 250 7.65 -14.20 17.61
C ALA A 250 7.28 -14.65 19.05
N LEU A 251 6.49 -15.70 19.21
CA LEU A 251 6.08 -16.23 20.53
C LEU A 251 7.03 -17.29 21.10
N VAL A 252 7.92 -17.87 20.28
CA VAL A 252 8.73 -19.02 20.67
C VAL A 252 10.23 -18.78 20.43
N ASP A 253 11.07 -19.27 21.33
CA ASP A 253 12.53 -19.35 21.17
C ASP A 253 12.93 -20.63 20.47
N PHE A 254 12.23 -21.75 20.75
CA PHE A 254 12.54 -23.10 20.24
C PHE A 254 11.24 -23.81 19.79
N PRO A 255 10.88 -23.71 18.50
CA PRO A 255 9.61 -24.17 17.99
C PRO A 255 9.52 -25.69 17.89
N ILE A 256 8.49 -26.30 18.49
CA ILE A 256 8.07 -27.67 18.32
C ILE A 256 6.62 -27.70 17.88
N ALA A 257 6.35 -28.20 16.68
CA ALA A 257 4.99 -28.32 16.16
C ALA A 257 4.33 -29.61 16.69
N LEU A 258 3.08 -29.51 17.13
CA LEU A 258 2.26 -30.64 17.52
C LEU A 258 0.92 -30.56 16.78
N ARG A 259 0.39 -31.73 16.35
CA ARG A 259 -0.93 -31.85 15.77
C ARG A 259 -1.93 -32.33 16.81
N ALA A 260 -3.08 -31.67 16.84
CA ALA A 260 -4.23 -32.00 17.65
C ALA A 260 -5.48 -32.17 16.78
N SER A 261 -6.57 -32.62 17.38
CA SER A 261 -7.86 -32.86 16.71
C SER A 261 -9.02 -32.21 17.47
N PHE A 262 -10.14 -32.09 16.78
CA PHE A 262 -11.41 -31.73 17.38
C PHE A 262 -12.55 -32.63 16.82
N GLU A 263 -13.69 -32.61 17.48
CA GLU A 263 -14.80 -33.48 17.07
C GLU A 263 -15.36 -33.07 15.70
N ALA A 264 -15.47 -34.04 14.80
CA ALA A 264 -15.95 -33.84 13.42
C ALA A 264 -17.35 -33.20 13.33
N ARG A 265 -18.18 -33.29 14.39
CA ARG A 265 -19.49 -32.62 14.44
C ARG A 265 -19.41 -31.11 14.25
N PHE A 266 -18.32 -30.46 14.66
CA PHE A 266 -18.15 -29.03 14.48
C PHE A 266 -18.00 -28.61 13.01
N LEU A 267 -17.63 -29.52 12.10
CA LEU A 267 -17.51 -29.26 10.67
C LEU A 267 -18.85 -28.89 9.97
N GLN A 268 -19.97 -28.98 10.66
CA GLN A 268 -21.27 -28.46 10.20
C GLN A 268 -21.36 -26.91 10.30
N VAL A 269 -20.54 -26.30 11.14
CA VAL A 269 -20.43 -24.84 11.29
C VAL A 269 -19.64 -24.29 10.10
N PRO A 270 -19.92 -23.07 9.61
CA PRO A 270 -19.10 -22.42 8.60
C PRO A 270 -17.60 -22.54 8.95
N GLN A 271 -16.82 -23.08 8.03
CA GLN A 271 -15.40 -23.33 8.30
C GLN A 271 -14.65 -22.04 8.63
N GLU A 272 -15.07 -20.91 8.07
CA GLU A 272 -14.48 -19.59 8.31
C GLU A 272 -14.61 -19.18 9.78
N ALA A 273 -15.73 -19.55 10.45
CA ALA A 273 -15.91 -19.33 11.89
C ALA A 273 -14.93 -20.16 12.72
N LEU A 274 -14.78 -21.43 12.38
CA LEU A 274 -13.86 -22.33 13.06
C LEU A 274 -12.40 -21.90 12.84
N ILE A 275 -12.05 -21.53 11.62
CA ILE A 275 -10.72 -21.05 11.26
C ILE A 275 -10.41 -19.75 12.01
N SER A 276 -11.34 -18.79 12.00
CA SER A 276 -11.17 -17.53 12.72
C SER A 276 -10.91 -17.74 14.20
N THR A 277 -11.76 -18.56 14.86
CA THR A 277 -11.58 -18.93 16.27
C THR A 277 -10.20 -19.52 16.56
N MET A 278 -9.78 -20.49 15.74
CA MET A 278 -8.50 -21.18 15.96
C MET A 278 -7.29 -20.30 15.65
N GLN A 279 -7.34 -19.46 14.61
CA GLN A 279 -6.23 -18.63 14.20
C GLN A 279 -6.13 -17.33 15.01
N ALA A 280 -7.26 -16.61 15.18
CA ALA A 280 -7.23 -15.30 15.83
C ALA A 280 -6.99 -15.42 17.34
N ASP A 281 -7.68 -16.34 18.00
CA ASP A 281 -7.61 -16.47 19.46
C ASP A 281 -6.47 -17.36 19.92
N GLN A 282 -6.30 -18.55 19.28
CA GLN A 282 -5.43 -19.60 19.74
C GLN A 282 -4.09 -19.69 18.99
N LYS A 283 -3.94 -18.98 17.87
CA LYS A 283 -2.73 -18.98 17.04
C LYS A 283 -2.42 -20.37 16.42
N TYR A 284 -3.46 -21.16 16.12
CA TYR A 284 -3.33 -22.48 15.53
C TYR A 284 -3.36 -22.43 14.00
N PHE A 285 -2.67 -23.35 13.36
CA PHE A 285 -2.73 -23.58 11.91
C PHE A 285 -3.78 -24.64 11.60
N CYS A 286 -4.85 -24.25 10.92
CA CYS A 286 -5.92 -25.14 10.51
C CYS A 286 -5.50 -25.99 9.32
N LEU A 287 -6.04 -27.21 9.20
CA LEU A 287 -5.78 -28.10 8.09
C LEU A 287 -7.01 -28.22 7.18
N THR A 288 -6.77 -28.23 5.87
CA THR A 288 -7.79 -28.47 4.84
C THR A 288 -7.43 -29.67 3.98
N ASP A 289 -8.43 -30.29 3.37
CA ASP A 289 -8.18 -31.25 2.30
C ASP A 289 -7.74 -30.54 1.00
N LYS A 290 -7.46 -31.31 -0.05
CA LYS A 290 -7.00 -30.78 -1.35
C LYS A 290 -8.06 -29.97 -2.10
N THR A 291 -9.31 -29.94 -1.62
CA THR A 291 -10.40 -29.10 -2.16
C THR A 291 -10.59 -27.81 -1.38
N GLY A 292 -9.80 -27.58 -0.32
CA GLY A 292 -9.90 -26.42 0.56
C GLY A 292 -10.94 -26.59 1.69
N LYS A 293 -11.51 -27.77 1.89
CA LYS A 293 -12.46 -28.02 2.96
C LYS A 293 -11.76 -28.37 4.27
N LEU A 294 -12.14 -27.66 5.35
CA LEU A 294 -11.58 -27.81 6.69
C LEU A 294 -11.62 -29.27 7.15
N GLN A 295 -10.52 -29.77 7.72
CA GLN A 295 -10.38 -31.05 8.34
C GLN A 295 -10.42 -30.94 9.88
N PRO A 296 -10.80 -32.00 10.63
CA PRO A 296 -10.92 -31.92 12.08
C PRO A 296 -9.57 -31.98 12.80
N TYR A 297 -8.57 -31.27 12.26
CA TYR A 297 -7.21 -31.20 12.79
C TYR A 297 -6.70 -29.76 12.81
N PHE A 298 -5.83 -29.47 13.76
CA PHE A 298 -5.08 -28.24 13.82
C PHE A 298 -3.65 -28.50 14.30
N ILE A 299 -2.73 -27.59 13.94
CA ILE A 299 -1.34 -27.64 14.38
C ILE A 299 -1.07 -26.40 15.20
N PHE A 300 -0.37 -26.56 16.30
CA PHE A 300 0.09 -25.49 17.15
C PHE A 300 1.57 -25.61 17.45
N ILE A 301 2.20 -24.52 17.81
CA ILE A 301 3.63 -24.47 18.09
C ILE A 301 3.83 -24.29 19.61
N THR A 302 4.58 -25.22 20.20
CA THR A 302 5.04 -25.10 21.59
C THR A 302 6.41 -24.46 21.62
N ASN A 303 6.75 -23.84 22.75
CA ASN A 303 8.10 -23.30 23.01
C ASN A 303 8.96 -24.27 23.83
N ILE A 304 8.54 -25.52 23.98
CA ILE A 304 9.27 -26.51 24.76
C ILE A 304 9.28 -27.86 24.06
N GLU A 305 10.37 -28.59 24.21
CA GLU A 305 10.46 -30.02 23.91
C GLU A 305 9.97 -30.80 25.14
N SER A 306 8.70 -31.21 25.09
CA SER A 306 8.06 -31.91 26.22
C SER A 306 8.51 -33.37 26.29
N LYS A 307 8.62 -33.88 27.52
CA LYS A 307 8.81 -35.33 27.77
C LYS A 307 7.52 -36.13 27.54
N ASP A 308 6.36 -35.46 27.59
CA ASP A 308 5.05 -36.03 27.31
C ASP A 308 4.23 -35.07 26.43
N PRO A 309 4.42 -35.13 25.11
CA PRO A 309 3.68 -34.27 24.18
C PRO A 309 2.16 -34.45 24.23
N ASN A 310 1.69 -35.67 24.58
CA ASN A 310 0.25 -35.98 24.64
C ASN A 310 -0.49 -35.10 25.64
N GLN A 311 0.11 -34.81 26.81
CA GLN A 311 -0.48 -33.89 27.79
C GLN A 311 -0.71 -32.49 27.24
N ILE A 312 0.22 -32.02 26.39
CA ILE A 312 0.09 -30.72 25.74
C ILE A 312 -1.00 -30.77 24.67
N ILE A 313 -1.06 -31.84 23.87
CA ILE A 313 -2.09 -32.04 22.85
C ILE A 313 -3.48 -32.04 23.50
N GLU A 314 -3.69 -32.89 24.51
CA GLU A 314 -4.98 -32.94 25.25
C GLU A 314 -5.35 -31.62 25.89
N GLY A 315 -4.36 -30.87 26.40
CA GLY A 315 -4.58 -29.54 26.95
C GLY A 315 -5.12 -28.57 25.92
N ASN A 316 -4.54 -28.54 24.70
CA ASN A 316 -4.97 -27.69 23.60
C ASN A 316 -6.33 -28.13 23.02
N GLU A 317 -6.60 -29.44 22.89
CA GLU A 317 -7.93 -29.94 22.50
C GLU A 317 -9.02 -29.53 23.52
N LYS A 318 -8.72 -29.54 24.81
CA LYS A 318 -9.62 -29.04 25.87
C LYS A 318 -9.89 -27.54 25.78
N VAL A 319 -8.92 -26.74 25.35
CA VAL A 319 -9.06 -25.28 25.20
C VAL A 319 -9.88 -24.93 23.95
N VAL A 320 -9.67 -25.65 22.83
CA VAL A 320 -10.37 -25.33 21.58
C VAL A 320 -11.84 -25.75 21.60
N ARG A 321 -12.16 -26.89 22.26
CA ARG A 321 -13.52 -27.44 22.27
C ARG A 321 -14.61 -26.46 22.71
N PRO A 322 -14.52 -25.72 23.84
CA PRO A 322 -15.54 -24.75 24.23
C PRO A 322 -15.72 -23.65 23.17
N ARG A 323 -14.64 -23.19 22.57
CA ARG A 323 -14.69 -22.14 21.53
C ARG A 323 -15.42 -22.59 20.28
N LEU A 324 -15.17 -23.82 19.82
CA LEU A 324 -15.90 -24.41 18.69
C LEU A 324 -17.37 -24.68 19.04
N ALA A 325 -17.65 -25.05 20.31
CA ALA A 325 -19.01 -25.22 20.80
C ALA A 325 -19.79 -23.91 20.86
N ASP A 326 -19.14 -22.80 21.20
CA ASP A 326 -19.76 -21.47 21.14
C ASP A 326 -20.13 -21.10 19.71
N ALA A 327 -19.23 -21.30 18.75
CA ALA A 327 -19.52 -21.06 17.32
C ALA A 327 -20.67 -21.95 16.82
N GLU A 328 -20.68 -23.25 17.20
CA GLU A 328 -21.79 -24.19 16.88
C GLU A 328 -23.10 -23.67 17.47
N PHE A 329 -23.09 -23.25 18.72
CA PHE A 329 -24.29 -22.75 19.41
C PHE A 329 -24.87 -21.54 18.69
N PHE A 330 -24.05 -20.52 18.35
CA PHE A 330 -24.53 -19.34 17.64
C PHE A 330 -25.08 -19.69 16.27
N PHE A 331 -24.36 -20.53 15.52
CA PHE A 331 -24.78 -20.99 14.20
C PHE A 331 -26.14 -21.71 14.23
N LEU A 332 -26.33 -22.65 15.18
CA LEU A 332 -27.58 -23.38 15.36
C LEU A 332 -28.71 -22.49 15.93
N GLN A 333 -28.38 -21.50 16.76
CA GLN A 333 -29.35 -20.56 17.28
C GLN A 333 -29.94 -19.69 16.17
N ASP A 334 -29.11 -19.22 15.26
CA ASP A 334 -29.53 -18.37 14.14
C ASP A 334 -30.42 -19.13 13.14
N GLN A 335 -30.24 -20.43 12.97
CA GLN A 335 -31.07 -21.28 12.10
C GLN A 335 -32.50 -21.54 12.60
N LYS A 336 -32.83 -21.12 13.82
CA LYS A 336 -34.22 -21.27 14.36
C LYS A 336 -35.24 -20.41 13.64
N GLN A 337 -34.77 -19.42 12.86
CA GLN A 337 -35.60 -18.57 12.04
C GLN A 337 -34.95 -18.34 10.68
N PRO A 338 -35.73 -18.08 9.63
CA PRO A 338 -35.16 -17.81 8.31
C PRO A 338 -34.36 -16.51 8.29
N LEU A 339 -33.35 -16.43 7.42
CA LEU A 339 -32.49 -15.24 7.26
C LEU A 339 -33.31 -13.95 7.08
N PHE A 340 -34.40 -14.02 6.31
CA PHE A 340 -35.30 -12.87 6.10
C PHE A 340 -35.90 -12.34 7.41
N ALA A 341 -36.20 -13.21 8.38
CA ALA A 341 -36.76 -12.75 9.66
C ALA A 341 -35.78 -11.88 10.47
N LEU A 342 -34.48 -12.05 10.26
CA LEU A 342 -33.45 -11.23 10.90
C LEU A 342 -33.52 -9.76 10.45
N THR A 343 -34.06 -9.50 9.26
CA THR A 343 -34.19 -8.14 8.73
C THR A 343 -35.08 -7.23 9.60
N GLU A 344 -36.01 -7.80 10.37
CA GLU A 344 -36.87 -7.02 11.27
C GLU A 344 -36.04 -6.22 12.30
N SER A 345 -35.00 -6.81 12.84
CA SER A 345 -34.12 -6.13 13.81
C SER A 345 -33.28 -5.02 13.18
N LEU A 346 -33.09 -5.02 11.86
CA LEU A 346 -32.38 -3.98 11.15
C LEU A 346 -33.13 -2.65 11.10
N LYS A 347 -34.43 -2.66 11.30
CA LYS A 347 -35.31 -1.47 11.36
C LYS A 347 -34.99 -0.58 12.57
N THR A 348 -34.40 -1.13 13.62
CA THR A 348 -33.97 -0.41 14.82
C THR A 348 -32.47 -0.15 14.89
N ARG A 349 -31.68 -0.78 14.02
CA ARG A 349 -30.23 -0.58 13.96
C ARG A 349 -29.91 0.62 13.08
N VAL A 350 -29.35 1.67 13.67
CA VAL A 350 -28.95 2.88 12.95
C VAL A 350 -27.72 2.61 12.09
N PHE A 351 -27.81 2.91 10.79
CA PHE A 351 -26.64 2.97 9.92
C PHE A 351 -25.87 4.26 10.18
N GLN A 352 -26.58 5.38 10.09
CA GLN A 352 -26.08 6.72 10.40
C GLN A 352 -27.28 7.61 10.74
N ASP A 353 -27.17 8.49 11.73
CA ASP A 353 -28.30 9.25 12.30
C ASP A 353 -29.11 10.05 11.28
N LYS A 354 -28.49 10.53 10.22
CA LYS A 354 -29.13 11.29 9.14
C LYS A 354 -29.53 10.43 7.95
N LEU A 355 -28.93 9.26 7.78
CA LEU A 355 -29.13 8.36 6.65
C LEU A 355 -30.10 7.21 6.97
N GLY A 356 -30.53 7.13 8.23
CA GLY A 356 -31.51 6.16 8.68
C GLY A 356 -30.91 4.84 9.16
N THR A 357 -31.73 3.80 9.13
CA THR A 357 -31.44 2.45 9.62
C THR A 357 -30.73 1.58 8.59
N ILE A 358 -30.20 0.44 9.03
CA ILE A 358 -29.61 -0.55 8.13
C ILE A 358 -30.70 -1.17 7.22
N TRP A 359 -31.95 -1.27 7.70
CA TRP A 359 -33.06 -1.72 6.87
C TRP A 359 -33.32 -0.74 5.70
N GLU A 360 -33.45 0.54 5.97
CA GLU A 360 -33.63 1.56 4.93
C GLU A 360 -32.46 1.56 3.93
N LYS A 361 -31.23 1.32 4.40
CA LYS A 361 -30.07 1.12 3.54
C LYS A 361 -30.25 -0.11 2.63
N SER A 362 -30.70 -1.24 3.16
CA SER A 362 -30.97 -2.45 2.36
C SER A 362 -32.02 -2.23 1.29
N GLU A 363 -33.09 -1.47 1.60
CA GLU A 363 -34.12 -1.10 0.61
C GLU A 363 -33.56 -0.21 -0.51
N ARG A 364 -32.69 0.75 -0.19
CA ARG A 364 -32.01 1.57 -1.21
C ARG A 364 -31.06 0.74 -2.07
N ILE A 365 -30.27 -0.15 -1.44
CA ILE A 365 -29.39 -1.09 -2.14
C ILE A 365 -30.18 -1.96 -3.10
N ALA A 366 -31.33 -2.53 -2.68
CA ALA A 366 -32.17 -3.36 -3.53
C ALA A 366 -32.66 -2.63 -4.78
N LYS A 367 -33.15 -1.39 -4.62
CA LYS A 367 -33.60 -0.54 -5.73
C LYS A 367 -32.45 -0.18 -6.69
N LEU A 368 -31.28 0.19 -6.14
CA LEU A 368 -30.11 0.55 -6.94
C LEU A 368 -29.52 -0.68 -7.66
N ALA A 369 -29.43 -1.81 -6.99
CA ALA A 369 -28.98 -3.06 -7.59
C ALA A 369 -29.89 -3.52 -8.74
N ALA A 370 -31.22 -3.42 -8.58
CA ALA A 370 -32.19 -3.69 -9.64
C ALA A 370 -31.99 -2.77 -10.86
N PHE A 371 -31.72 -1.49 -10.64
CA PHE A 371 -31.38 -0.56 -11.73
C PHE A 371 -30.11 -0.99 -12.47
N ILE A 372 -29.06 -1.33 -11.74
CA ILE A 372 -27.79 -1.83 -12.33
C ILE A 372 -28.02 -3.12 -13.10
N ALA A 373 -28.80 -4.07 -12.53
CA ALA A 373 -29.15 -5.31 -13.20
C ALA A 373 -29.89 -5.07 -14.52
N THR A 374 -30.80 -4.11 -14.54
CA THR A 374 -31.53 -3.73 -15.77
C THR A 374 -30.56 -3.18 -16.84
N LEU A 375 -29.58 -2.35 -16.45
CA LEU A 375 -28.56 -1.88 -17.38
C LEU A 375 -27.68 -3.04 -17.92
N MET A 376 -27.31 -3.98 -17.07
CA MET A 376 -26.54 -5.16 -17.47
C MET A 376 -27.33 -6.08 -18.40
N GLN A 377 -28.65 -6.29 -18.14
CA GLN A 377 -29.52 -7.04 -19.07
C GLN A 377 -29.57 -6.38 -20.46
N GLN A 378 -29.67 -5.07 -20.54
CA GLN A 378 -29.64 -4.33 -21.82
C GLN A 378 -28.34 -4.53 -22.59
N GLN A 379 -27.24 -4.84 -21.88
CA GLN A 379 -25.94 -5.16 -22.46
C GLN A 379 -25.77 -6.68 -22.75
N GLY A 380 -26.82 -7.48 -22.54
CA GLY A 380 -26.82 -8.91 -22.88
C GLY A 380 -26.31 -9.82 -21.76
N HIS A 381 -26.13 -9.32 -20.53
CA HIS A 381 -25.80 -10.17 -19.39
C HIS A 381 -27.04 -10.98 -18.95
N ASP A 382 -26.81 -12.26 -18.63
CA ASP A 382 -27.82 -13.15 -18.04
C ASP A 382 -27.90 -12.88 -16.53
N ILE A 383 -28.94 -12.14 -16.13
CA ILE A 383 -29.17 -11.74 -14.73
C ILE A 383 -30.65 -11.64 -14.46
N ASP A 384 -31.10 -12.20 -13.33
CA ASP A 384 -32.46 -12.04 -12.84
C ASP A 384 -32.55 -10.79 -11.95
N VAL A 385 -33.48 -9.88 -12.30
CA VAL A 385 -33.71 -8.65 -11.55
C VAL A 385 -34.40 -8.92 -10.22
N ASP A 386 -35.30 -9.89 -10.16
CA ASP A 386 -36.03 -10.26 -8.94
C ASP A 386 -35.08 -10.90 -7.91
N ASP A 387 -34.17 -11.78 -8.37
CA ASP A 387 -33.07 -12.30 -7.56
C ASP A 387 -32.18 -11.18 -7.04
N THR A 388 -31.89 -10.19 -7.89
CA THR A 388 -31.08 -9.02 -7.50
C THR A 388 -31.77 -8.15 -6.43
N VAL A 389 -33.07 -7.95 -6.55
CA VAL A 389 -33.88 -7.27 -5.52
C VAL A 389 -33.86 -8.09 -4.22
N ARG A 390 -34.09 -9.40 -4.32
CA ARG A 390 -34.04 -10.31 -3.15
C ARG A 390 -32.71 -10.25 -2.44
N ALA A 391 -31.62 -10.30 -3.18
CA ALA A 391 -30.25 -10.16 -2.66
C ALA A 391 -30.06 -8.82 -1.95
N GLY A 392 -30.56 -7.71 -2.52
CA GLY A 392 -30.48 -6.39 -1.91
C GLY A 392 -31.21 -6.31 -0.55
N ILE A 393 -32.39 -6.89 -0.45
CA ILE A 393 -33.17 -6.95 0.81
C ILE A 393 -32.45 -7.80 1.86
N LEU A 394 -31.82 -8.92 1.47
CA LEU A 394 -31.09 -9.81 2.38
C LEU A 394 -29.66 -9.34 2.68
N SER A 395 -29.15 -8.35 1.96
CA SER A 395 -27.74 -7.97 1.92
C SER A 395 -27.10 -7.70 3.28
N LYS A 396 -27.85 -7.28 4.27
CA LYS A 396 -27.39 -6.91 5.62
C LYS A 396 -28.08 -7.75 6.72
N ALA A 397 -28.85 -8.77 6.35
CA ALA A 397 -29.63 -9.56 7.30
C ALA A 397 -28.76 -10.28 8.33
N ASP A 398 -27.61 -10.80 7.91
CA ASP A 398 -26.66 -11.51 8.75
C ASP A 398 -25.99 -10.64 9.83
N LEU A 399 -25.97 -9.33 9.66
CA LEU A 399 -25.51 -8.40 10.71
C LEU A 399 -26.36 -8.50 11.99
N ALA A 400 -27.57 -9.05 11.87
CA ALA A 400 -28.46 -9.29 12.98
C ALA A 400 -28.33 -10.69 13.58
N SER A 401 -27.51 -11.56 13.00
CA SER A 401 -27.25 -12.90 13.51
C SER A 401 -26.36 -12.87 14.75
N SER A 402 -26.49 -13.89 15.59
CA SER A 402 -25.64 -14.10 16.76
C SER A 402 -24.18 -14.41 16.34
N LEU A 403 -24.04 -15.18 15.25
CA LEU A 403 -22.73 -15.57 14.71
C LEU A 403 -21.92 -14.33 14.26
N VAL A 404 -22.50 -13.41 13.51
CA VAL A 404 -21.81 -12.19 13.09
C VAL A 404 -21.63 -11.22 14.26
N GLY A 405 -22.51 -11.28 15.28
CA GLY A 405 -22.35 -10.52 16.52
C GLY A 405 -21.08 -10.90 17.29
N GLU A 406 -20.72 -12.19 17.28
CA GLU A 406 -19.50 -12.72 17.91
C GLU A 406 -18.28 -12.65 16.97
N TYR A 407 -18.49 -12.91 15.68
CA TYR A 407 -17.44 -12.93 14.64
C TYR A 407 -17.76 -11.89 13.54
N PRO A 408 -17.47 -10.61 13.75
CA PRO A 408 -17.83 -9.54 12.79
C PRO A 408 -17.21 -9.70 11.39
N GLU A 409 -16.07 -10.38 11.29
CA GLU A 409 -15.39 -10.68 10.03
C GLU A 409 -16.18 -11.64 9.13
N LEU A 410 -17.18 -12.36 9.69
CA LEU A 410 -18.03 -13.29 8.95
C LEU A 410 -19.24 -12.61 8.28
N GLN A 411 -19.34 -11.27 8.36
CA GLN A 411 -20.38 -10.56 7.63
C GLN A 411 -20.33 -10.88 6.14
N GLY A 412 -21.47 -11.20 5.54
CA GLY A 412 -21.60 -11.68 4.18
C GLY A 412 -21.41 -13.20 4.07
N ILE A 413 -20.37 -13.75 4.65
CA ILE A 413 -20.12 -15.20 4.69
C ILE A 413 -21.27 -15.92 5.42
N ALA A 414 -21.60 -15.50 6.63
CA ALA A 414 -22.72 -16.07 7.39
C ALA A 414 -24.04 -15.93 6.63
N GLY A 415 -24.26 -14.77 6.00
CA GLY A 415 -25.42 -14.53 5.14
C GLY A 415 -25.53 -15.56 4.02
N THR A 416 -24.41 -15.85 3.33
CA THR A 416 -24.35 -16.87 2.27
C THR A 416 -24.73 -18.27 2.77
N TYR A 417 -24.19 -18.69 3.93
CA TYR A 417 -24.55 -19.98 4.53
C TYR A 417 -26.03 -20.06 4.89
N TYR A 418 -26.58 -19.00 5.56
CA TYR A 418 -27.99 -18.98 5.94
C TYR A 418 -28.92 -18.90 4.74
N ALA A 419 -28.55 -18.16 3.69
CA ALA A 419 -29.32 -18.10 2.46
C ALA A 419 -29.44 -19.49 1.80
N ARG A 420 -28.31 -20.21 1.67
CA ARG A 420 -28.28 -21.57 1.15
C ARG A 420 -29.11 -22.56 2.01
N LEU A 421 -29.03 -22.44 3.34
CA LEU A 421 -29.84 -23.25 4.26
C LEU A 421 -31.34 -22.95 4.18
N ASN A 422 -31.68 -21.73 3.76
CA ASN A 422 -33.09 -21.33 3.52
C ASN A 422 -33.54 -21.52 2.08
N GLU A 423 -32.78 -22.26 1.27
CA GLU A 423 -33.08 -22.56 -0.13
C GLU A 423 -33.27 -21.32 -1.03
N GLU A 424 -32.60 -20.22 -0.71
CA GLU A 424 -32.52 -19.06 -1.60
C GLU A 424 -31.75 -19.44 -2.87
N PRO A 425 -32.06 -18.82 -4.03
CA PRO A 425 -31.30 -19.04 -5.25
C PRO A 425 -29.80 -18.86 -5.04
N GLU A 426 -28.97 -19.68 -5.69
CA GLU A 426 -27.50 -19.60 -5.49
C GLU A 426 -26.94 -18.22 -5.87
N ALA A 427 -27.51 -17.57 -6.88
CA ALA A 427 -27.13 -16.20 -7.27
C ALA A 427 -27.37 -15.21 -6.13
N VAL A 428 -28.49 -15.34 -5.39
CA VAL A 428 -28.79 -14.55 -4.20
C VAL A 428 -27.80 -14.89 -3.09
N ALA A 429 -27.63 -16.19 -2.76
CA ALA A 429 -26.77 -16.62 -1.68
C ALA A 429 -25.31 -16.15 -1.86
N ALA A 430 -24.71 -16.41 -3.02
CA ALA A 430 -23.34 -16.03 -3.32
C ALA A 430 -23.10 -14.51 -3.25
N SER A 431 -24.09 -13.72 -3.70
CA SER A 431 -23.99 -12.27 -3.73
C SER A 431 -23.86 -11.64 -2.34
N LEU A 432 -24.34 -12.30 -1.27
CA LEU A 432 -24.29 -11.77 0.10
C LEU A 432 -22.85 -11.66 0.63
N GLU A 433 -21.96 -12.53 0.22
CA GLU A 433 -20.52 -12.38 0.48
C GLU A 433 -19.86 -11.44 -0.55
N GLU A 434 -20.18 -11.61 -1.83
CA GLU A 434 -19.56 -10.87 -2.92
C GLU A 434 -19.78 -9.35 -2.85
N GLN A 435 -20.83 -8.88 -2.20
CA GLN A 435 -21.09 -7.44 -2.02
C GLN A 435 -19.94 -6.70 -1.31
N TYR A 436 -19.16 -7.39 -0.49
CA TYR A 436 -18.04 -6.81 0.24
C TYR A 436 -16.73 -6.80 -0.56
N LEU A 437 -16.69 -7.47 -1.71
CA LEU A 437 -15.51 -7.51 -2.59
C LEU A 437 -15.43 -6.26 -3.50
N PRO A 438 -14.23 -5.73 -3.75
CA PRO A 438 -12.95 -6.04 -3.11
C PRO A 438 -12.84 -5.43 -1.70
N LYS A 439 -12.25 -6.15 -0.75
CA LYS A 439 -12.06 -5.68 0.65
C LYS A 439 -10.83 -4.76 0.80
N PHE A 440 -9.82 -4.92 -0.07
CA PHE A 440 -8.55 -4.17 -0.06
C PHE A 440 -8.00 -4.01 -1.49
N SER A 441 -6.88 -3.26 -1.64
CA SER A 441 -6.21 -3.13 -2.95
C SER A 441 -5.66 -4.48 -3.40
N GLY A 442 -5.93 -4.85 -4.66
CA GLY A 442 -5.52 -6.14 -5.22
C GLY A 442 -6.41 -7.33 -4.88
N ASP A 443 -7.44 -7.15 -4.03
CA ASP A 443 -8.40 -8.21 -3.71
C ASP A 443 -9.23 -8.65 -4.93
N VAL A 444 -9.80 -9.85 -4.84
CA VAL A 444 -10.69 -10.40 -5.87
C VAL A 444 -11.97 -9.57 -6.02
N LEU A 445 -12.55 -9.58 -7.19
CA LEU A 445 -13.81 -8.90 -7.48
C LEU A 445 -14.99 -9.87 -7.42
N PRO A 446 -16.23 -9.37 -7.20
CA PRO A 446 -17.42 -10.19 -7.28
C PRO A 446 -17.49 -10.92 -8.62
N GLN A 447 -17.89 -12.18 -8.62
CA GLN A 447 -17.87 -13.04 -9.82
C GLN A 447 -19.24 -13.17 -10.45
N THR A 448 -20.30 -13.24 -9.61
CA THR A 448 -21.68 -13.42 -10.10
C THR A 448 -22.27 -12.08 -10.57
N PRO A 449 -23.15 -12.07 -11.58
CA PRO A 449 -23.82 -10.84 -12.02
C PRO A 449 -24.59 -10.15 -10.88
N VAL A 450 -25.30 -10.93 -10.05
CA VAL A 450 -26.03 -10.40 -8.88
C VAL A 450 -25.07 -9.81 -7.85
N GLY A 451 -23.95 -10.50 -7.57
CA GLY A 451 -22.90 -9.99 -6.67
C GLY A 451 -22.26 -8.70 -7.14
N ILE A 452 -22.04 -8.57 -8.46
CA ILE A 452 -21.55 -7.32 -9.08
C ILE A 452 -22.53 -6.16 -8.83
N CYS A 453 -23.82 -6.39 -9.10
CA CYS A 453 -24.86 -5.37 -8.88
C CYS A 453 -24.92 -4.95 -7.41
N LEU A 454 -24.88 -5.92 -6.51
CA LEU A 454 -24.96 -5.67 -5.07
C LEU A 454 -23.73 -4.93 -4.54
N ALA A 455 -22.53 -5.33 -5.00
CA ALA A 455 -21.27 -4.69 -4.63
C ALA A 455 -21.19 -3.21 -5.08
N LEU A 456 -21.66 -2.93 -6.29
CA LEU A 456 -21.77 -1.55 -6.81
C LEU A 456 -22.80 -0.74 -6.02
N ALA A 457 -23.99 -1.31 -5.79
CA ALA A 457 -25.09 -0.63 -5.10
C ALA A 457 -24.74 -0.26 -3.66
N ASP A 458 -24.15 -1.18 -2.88
CA ASP A 458 -23.77 -0.90 -1.48
C ASP A 458 -22.73 0.22 -1.37
N ARG A 459 -21.72 0.19 -2.26
CA ARG A 459 -20.66 1.22 -2.29
C ARG A 459 -21.19 2.57 -2.71
N LEU A 460 -22.03 2.62 -3.75
CA LEU A 460 -22.63 3.86 -4.24
C LEU A 460 -23.60 4.46 -3.23
N ASP A 461 -24.47 3.64 -2.59
CA ASP A 461 -25.35 4.10 -1.52
C ASP A 461 -24.57 4.76 -0.39
N THR A 462 -23.52 4.08 0.08
CA THR A 462 -22.66 4.61 1.16
C THR A 462 -21.97 5.90 0.73
N LEU A 463 -21.33 5.90 -0.45
CA LEU A 463 -20.59 7.05 -0.96
C LEU A 463 -21.49 8.29 -1.07
N VAL A 464 -22.61 8.15 -1.77
CA VAL A 464 -23.57 9.24 -1.98
C VAL A 464 -24.15 9.72 -0.65
N GLY A 465 -24.58 8.81 0.22
CA GLY A 465 -25.19 9.17 1.50
C GLY A 465 -24.23 9.96 2.41
N ILE A 466 -22.98 9.53 2.53
CA ILE A 466 -22.00 10.21 3.38
C ILE A 466 -21.61 11.58 2.83
N PHE A 467 -21.51 11.73 1.49
CA PHE A 467 -21.32 13.04 0.87
C PHE A 467 -22.52 13.96 1.08
N ALA A 468 -23.74 13.43 0.97
CA ALA A 468 -24.98 14.20 1.16
C ALA A 468 -25.15 14.79 2.57
N ILE A 469 -24.42 14.27 3.56
CA ILE A 469 -24.40 14.79 4.94
C ILE A 469 -23.13 15.57 5.30
N ASP A 470 -22.35 15.97 4.28
CA ASP A 470 -21.10 16.76 4.42
C ASP A 470 -20.01 16.05 5.24
N GLN A 471 -19.94 14.70 5.17
CA GLN A 471 -18.90 13.90 5.84
C GLN A 471 -17.88 13.28 4.86
N ALA A 472 -17.56 14.00 3.81
CA ALA A 472 -16.53 13.60 2.85
C ALA A 472 -15.16 13.37 3.53
N PRO A 473 -14.33 12.45 3.03
CA PRO A 473 -12.99 12.21 3.56
C PRO A 473 -12.10 13.44 3.51
N THR A 474 -11.37 13.73 4.60
CA THR A 474 -10.44 14.86 4.69
C THR A 474 -9.06 14.40 5.14
N GLY A 475 -7.99 14.80 4.41
CA GLY A 475 -6.61 14.44 4.74
C GLY A 475 -6.46 12.91 4.93
N SER A 476 -6.00 12.45 6.09
CA SER A 476 -5.88 11.03 6.44
C SER A 476 -7.16 10.42 7.02
N LYS A 477 -8.20 11.23 7.33
CA LYS A 477 -9.44 10.76 7.95
C LYS A 477 -10.43 10.24 6.89
N ASP A 478 -10.76 8.96 6.99
CA ASP A 478 -11.76 8.29 6.13
C ASP A 478 -12.45 7.15 6.92
N PRO A 479 -13.30 7.50 7.91
CA PRO A 479 -13.90 6.52 8.81
C PRO A 479 -14.86 5.54 8.11
N PHE A 480 -15.39 5.92 6.94
CA PHE A 480 -16.28 5.08 6.14
C PHE A 480 -15.57 4.37 4.98
N SER A 481 -14.24 4.49 4.88
CA SER A 481 -13.44 3.88 3.80
C SER A 481 -13.92 4.24 2.39
N LEU A 482 -14.38 5.48 2.19
CA LEU A 482 -14.94 5.94 0.92
C LEU A 482 -13.94 5.93 -0.23
N ARG A 483 -12.65 6.17 0.06
CA ARG A 483 -11.59 6.07 -0.95
C ARG A 483 -11.48 4.66 -1.51
N ARG A 484 -11.53 3.65 -0.63
CA ARG A 484 -11.53 2.23 -1.01
C ARG A 484 -12.79 1.86 -1.77
N SER A 485 -13.95 2.33 -1.31
CA SER A 485 -15.23 2.12 -1.98
C SER A 485 -15.23 2.68 -3.40
N ALA A 486 -14.72 3.91 -3.60
CA ALA A 486 -14.62 4.55 -4.90
C ALA A 486 -13.69 3.76 -5.86
N ILE A 487 -12.51 3.34 -5.40
CA ILE A 487 -11.61 2.48 -6.20
C ILE A 487 -12.29 1.15 -6.52
N GLY A 488 -13.02 0.55 -5.57
CA GLY A 488 -13.77 -0.68 -5.79
C GLY A 488 -14.84 -0.54 -6.89
N ILE A 489 -15.57 0.57 -6.92
CA ILE A 489 -16.55 0.87 -7.99
C ILE A 489 -15.85 0.93 -9.35
N LEU A 490 -14.75 1.70 -9.46
CA LEU A 490 -14.01 1.85 -10.71
C LEU A 490 -13.44 0.51 -11.19
N ARG A 491 -12.80 -0.25 -10.29
CA ARG A 491 -12.24 -1.56 -10.61
C ARG A 491 -13.30 -2.54 -11.11
N ILE A 492 -14.45 -2.62 -10.44
CA ILE A 492 -15.53 -3.52 -10.87
C ILE A 492 -15.99 -3.15 -12.28
N LEU A 493 -16.24 -1.87 -12.57
CA LEU A 493 -16.70 -1.45 -13.90
C LEU A 493 -15.66 -1.69 -15.00
N ILE A 494 -14.38 -1.48 -14.71
CA ILE A 494 -13.28 -1.66 -15.67
C ILE A 494 -12.97 -3.16 -15.89
N GLU A 495 -12.65 -3.87 -14.81
CA GLU A 495 -12.13 -5.25 -14.90
C GLU A 495 -13.22 -6.26 -15.28
N LYS A 496 -14.50 -5.98 -14.95
CA LYS A 496 -15.65 -6.75 -15.44
C LYS A 496 -16.16 -6.29 -16.81
N LYS A 497 -15.49 -5.29 -17.43
CA LYS A 497 -15.82 -4.76 -18.76
C LYS A 497 -17.25 -4.27 -18.89
N LEU A 498 -17.73 -3.54 -17.90
CA LEU A 498 -19.10 -3.02 -17.87
C LEU A 498 -19.14 -1.58 -18.44
N PRO A 499 -19.74 -1.37 -19.62
CA PRO A 499 -19.87 -0.03 -20.22
C PRO A 499 -21.03 0.74 -19.57
N ILE A 500 -20.96 0.94 -18.29
CA ILE A 500 -21.98 1.65 -17.50
C ILE A 500 -21.52 3.07 -17.18
N ASN A 501 -22.41 4.03 -17.39
CA ASN A 501 -22.13 5.44 -17.15
C ASN A 501 -22.25 5.76 -15.65
N LEU A 502 -21.18 6.31 -15.06
CA LEU A 502 -21.14 6.73 -13.65
C LEU A 502 -22.18 7.80 -13.31
N VAL A 503 -22.50 8.69 -14.25
CA VAL A 503 -23.52 9.72 -14.04
C VAL A 503 -24.86 9.08 -13.71
N ALA A 504 -25.29 8.10 -14.51
CA ALA A 504 -26.56 7.39 -14.29
C ALA A 504 -26.58 6.65 -12.95
N LEU A 505 -25.45 6.05 -12.55
CA LEU A 505 -25.34 5.34 -11.27
C LEU A 505 -25.45 6.30 -10.07
N VAL A 506 -24.71 7.41 -10.13
CA VAL A 506 -24.70 8.41 -9.04
C VAL A 506 -26.04 9.11 -8.94
N GLU A 507 -26.68 9.48 -10.05
CA GLU A 507 -28.03 10.07 -10.07
C GLU A 507 -29.06 9.11 -9.47
N GLN A 508 -29.03 7.82 -9.83
CA GLN A 508 -29.95 6.84 -9.28
C GLN A 508 -29.72 6.60 -7.78
N ALA A 509 -28.47 6.61 -7.32
CA ALA A 509 -28.15 6.51 -5.90
C ALA A 509 -28.66 7.74 -5.11
N ILE A 510 -28.50 8.94 -5.67
CA ILE A 510 -29.06 10.20 -5.11
C ILE A 510 -30.57 10.11 -5.01
N LYS A 511 -31.24 9.62 -6.07
CA LYS A 511 -32.69 9.44 -6.09
C LYS A 511 -33.18 8.54 -4.97
N GLY A 512 -32.43 7.47 -4.64
CA GLY A 512 -32.76 6.59 -3.52
C GLY A 512 -32.88 7.29 -2.17
N TYR A 513 -32.13 8.37 -1.96
CA TYR A 513 -32.21 9.21 -0.76
C TYR A 513 -33.27 10.31 -0.86
N SER A 514 -33.49 10.92 -2.04
CA SER A 514 -34.46 11.97 -2.22
C SER A 514 -35.89 11.45 -2.16
N ASP A 515 -36.13 10.24 -2.66
CA ASP A 515 -37.46 9.61 -2.68
C ASP A 515 -37.83 8.91 -1.35
N ALA A 516 -36.86 8.84 -0.39
CA ALA A 516 -37.11 8.25 0.91
C ALA A 516 -38.10 9.09 1.75
N GLU A 517 -39.14 8.44 2.26
CA GLU A 517 -40.16 9.08 3.11
C GLU A 517 -39.49 9.58 4.40
N GLY A 518 -39.58 10.87 4.70
CA GLY A 518 -38.97 11.48 5.87
C GLY A 518 -37.46 11.78 5.74
N SER A 519 -36.95 11.88 4.53
CA SER A 519 -35.52 12.22 4.30
C SER A 519 -35.12 13.49 5.06
N LYS A 520 -34.08 13.35 5.90
CA LYS A 520 -33.48 14.44 6.68
C LYS A 520 -32.38 15.17 5.92
N ILE A 521 -32.14 14.81 4.64
CA ILE A 521 -31.09 15.37 3.83
C ILE A 521 -31.57 16.64 3.14
N ALA A 522 -31.19 17.80 3.68
CA ALA A 522 -31.64 19.10 3.20
C ALA A 522 -30.90 19.62 1.94
N LYS A 523 -29.77 19.05 1.56
CA LYS A 523 -28.89 19.56 0.50
C LYS A 523 -28.34 18.45 -0.38
N MET A 524 -29.10 18.08 -1.41
CA MET A 524 -28.60 17.16 -2.45
C MET A 524 -27.92 17.88 -3.63
N GLY A 525 -28.05 19.23 -3.73
CA GLY A 525 -27.67 20.00 -4.91
C GLY A 525 -26.20 19.87 -5.35
N ASP A 526 -25.25 19.81 -4.38
CA ASP A 526 -23.81 19.71 -4.68
C ASP A 526 -23.28 18.28 -4.58
N THR A 527 -24.05 17.34 -4.05
CA THR A 527 -23.61 15.96 -3.81
C THR A 527 -23.15 15.28 -5.09
N PHE A 528 -23.89 15.46 -6.18
CA PHE A 528 -23.54 14.88 -7.48
C PHE A 528 -22.14 15.33 -7.93
N THR A 529 -21.92 16.65 -7.95
CA THR A 529 -20.63 17.23 -8.39
C THR A 529 -19.48 16.77 -7.51
N GLN A 530 -19.69 16.75 -6.19
CA GLN A 530 -18.67 16.32 -5.23
C GLN A 530 -18.33 14.83 -5.38
N VAL A 531 -19.33 13.96 -5.54
CA VAL A 531 -19.14 12.52 -5.72
C VAL A 531 -18.44 12.23 -7.04
N MET A 532 -18.84 12.87 -8.14
CA MET A 532 -18.17 12.70 -9.43
C MET A 532 -16.74 13.19 -9.39
N ALA A 533 -16.45 14.33 -8.80
CA ALA A 533 -15.10 14.84 -8.62
C ALA A 533 -14.25 13.89 -7.74
N PHE A 534 -14.86 13.32 -6.69
CA PHE A 534 -14.18 12.36 -5.83
C PHE A 534 -13.84 11.06 -6.56
N LEU A 535 -14.76 10.49 -7.33
CA LEU A 535 -14.53 9.31 -8.18
C LEU A 535 -13.41 9.58 -9.19
N ASN A 536 -13.49 10.71 -9.92
CA ASN A 536 -12.48 11.11 -10.90
C ASN A 536 -11.08 11.27 -10.28
N SER A 537 -11.00 11.78 -9.06
CA SER A 537 -9.72 11.92 -8.37
C SER A 537 -9.05 10.57 -8.02
N ARG A 538 -9.80 9.46 -8.03
CA ARG A 538 -9.26 8.12 -7.73
C ARG A 538 -8.51 7.50 -8.89
N TYR A 539 -8.82 7.89 -10.13
CA TYR A 539 -8.06 7.41 -11.30
C TYR A 539 -6.56 7.67 -11.14
N ARG A 540 -6.18 8.86 -10.67
CA ARG A 540 -4.76 9.18 -10.49
C ARG A 540 -4.06 8.18 -9.56
N ALA A 541 -4.63 7.89 -8.38
CA ALA A 541 -4.04 6.93 -7.45
C ALA A 541 -3.96 5.52 -8.05
N MET A 542 -5.07 5.07 -8.68
CA MET A 542 -5.19 3.73 -9.26
C MET A 542 -4.20 3.49 -10.40
N TYR A 543 -4.05 4.44 -11.32
CA TYR A 543 -3.18 4.26 -12.49
C TYR A 543 -1.71 4.56 -12.20
N THR A 544 -1.40 5.48 -11.27
CA THR A 544 -0.01 5.70 -10.83
C THR A 544 0.57 4.45 -10.15
N GLU A 545 -0.24 3.73 -9.36
CA GLU A 545 0.16 2.44 -8.77
C GLU A 545 0.48 1.38 -9.85
N GLN A 546 -0.15 1.48 -11.03
CA GLN A 546 0.10 0.62 -12.20
C GLN A 546 1.27 1.12 -13.07
N GLY A 547 1.96 2.19 -12.70
CA GLY A 547 3.09 2.75 -13.43
C GLY A 547 2.71 3.68 -14.60
N VAL A 548 1.44 4.11 -14.69
CA VAL A 548 1.01 5.10 -15.69
C VAL A 548 1.48 6.50 -15.29
N SER A 549 2.03 7.26 -16.24
CA SER A 549 2.49 8.62 -16.00
C SER A 549 1.33 9.58 -15.69
N VAL A 550 1.61 10.60 -14.90
CA VAL A 550 0.58 11.56 -14.43
C VAL A 550 0.00 12.36 -15.59
N ASP A 551 0.81 12.75 -16.54
CA ASP A 551 0.42 13.49 -17.75
C ASP A 551 -0.51 12.67 -18.67
N THR A 552 -0.25 11.36 -18.83
CA THR A 552 -1.18 10.44 -19.52
C THR A 552 -2.57 10.44 -18.84
N ILE A 553 -2.60 10.37 -17.51
CA ILE A 553 -3.86 10.40 -16.77
C ILE A 553 -4.58 11.75 -16.96
N GLN A 554 -3.83 12.85 -16.90
CA GLN A 554 -4.37 14.21 -17.08
C GLN A 554 -4.92 14.40 -18.50
N ALA A 555 -4.22 13.90 -19.53
CA ALA A 555 -4.66 13.97 -20.93
C ALA A 555 -6.04 13.32 -21.13
N VAL A 556 -6.31 12.18 -20.48
CA VAL A 556 -7.61 11.52 -20.56
C VAL A 556 -8.64 12.21 -19.64
N GLN A 557 -8.25 12.65 -18.45
CA GLN A 557 -9.15 13.38 -17.55
C GLN A 557 -9.65 14.70 -18.14
N ALA A 558 -8.86 15.36 -18.99
CA ALA A 558 -9.22 16.63 -19.61
C ALA A 558 -10.49 16.53 -20.48
N ILE A 559 -10.77 15.38 -21.07
CA ILE A 559 -11.98 15.15 -21.86
C ILE A 559 -13.15 14.57 -21.06
N ASN A 560 -12.91 14.30 -19.74
CA ASN A 560 -13.91 13.89 -18.74
C ASN A 560 -14.82 12.73 -19.17
N PRO A 561 -14.31 11.56 -19.54
CA PRO A 561 -15.14 10.40 -19.90
C PRO A 561 -15.92 9.90 -18.68
N HIS A 562 -17.22 9.63 -18.87
CA HIS A 562 -18.11 9.24 -17.76
C HIS A 562 -18.24 7.73 -17.56
N MET A 563 -17.67 6.92 -18.44
CA MET A 563 -17.62 5.46 -18.31
C MET A 563 -16.21 5.01 -17.91
N PRO A 564 -16.04 4.33 -16.77
CA PRO A 564 -14.72 3.87 -16.32
C PRO A 564 -14.02 2.94 -17.32
N LEU A 565 -14.76 2.06 -18.00
CA LEU A 565 -14.22 1.19 -19.03
C LEU A 565 -13.66 2.00 -20.22
N ASP A 566 -14.39 3.00 -20.67
CA ASP A 566 -13.95 3.91 -21.72
C ASP A 566 -12.70 4.70 -21.30
N PHE A 567 -12.67 5.15 -20.01
CA PHE A 567 -11.49 5.79 -19.44
C PHE A 567 -10.25 4.88 -19.50
N ASP A 568 -10.38 3.62 -19.11
CA ASP A 568 -9.27 2.65 -19.17
C ASP A 568 -8.78 2.41 -20.60
N GLN A 569 -9.71 2.23 -21.55
CA GLN A 569 -9.35 2.04 -22.95
C GLN A 569 -8.56 3.23 -23.51
N ARG A 570 -8.94 4.46 -23.17
CA ARG A 570 -8.23 5.69 -23.54
C ARG A 570 -6.85 5.79 -22.91
N ILE A 571 -6.72 5.44 -21.61
CA ILE A 571 -5.41 5.37 -20.94
C ILE A 571 -4.46 4.43 -21.69
N ARG A 572 -4.93 3.22 -22.04
CA ARG A 572 -4.12 2.24 -22.79
C ARG A 572 -3.72 2.76 -24.17
N ALA A 573 -4.64 3.44 -24.84
CA ALA A 573 -4.37 4.04 -26.14
C ALA A 573 -3.32 5.17 -26.07
N VAL A 574 -3.42 6.06 -25.07
CA VAL A 574 -2.45 7.16 -24.86
C VAL A 574 -1.08 6.61 -24.47
N GLN A 575 -1.01 5.56 -23.63
CA GLN A 575 0.26 4.88 -23.32
C GLN A 575 0.91 4.34 -24.60
N ALA A 576 0.17 3.60 -25.41
CA ALA A 576 0.69 3.07 -26.69
C ALA A 576 1.10 4.20 -27.67
N PHE A 577 0.36 5.31 -27.69
CA PHE A 577 0.72 6.49 -28.50
C PHE A 577 2.03 7.11 -28.04
N SER A 578 2.26 7.22 -26.71
CA SER A 578 3.48 7.82 -26.15
C SER A 578 4.75 7.06 -26.51
N GLU A 579 4.65 5.80 -26.95
CA GLU A 579 5.77 4.99 -27.42
C GLU A 579 6.12 5.25 -28.90
N LEU A 580 5.27 5.98 -29.65
CA LEU A 580 5.50 6.29 -31.05
C LEU A 580 6.56 7.38 -31.22
N SER A 581 7.38 7.29 -32.25
CA SER A 581 8.41 8.29 -32.57
C SER A 581 7.86 9.70 -32.86
N GLN A 582 6.61 9.79 -33.31
CA GLN A 582 5.89 11.04 -33.59
C GLN A 582 5.23 11.67 -32.36
N ALA A 583 5.12 10.94 -31.25
CA ALA A 583 4.32 11.36 -30.09
C ALA A 583 4.75 12.70 -29.51
N SER A 584 6.05 12.90 -29.30
CA SER A 584 6.60 14.14 -28.74
C SER A 584 6.29 15.36 -29.62
N MET A 585 6.55 15.26 -30.93
CA MET A 585 6.28 16.37 -31.85
C MET A 585 4.80 16.70 -31.95
N LEU A 586 3.94 15.68 -31.97
CA LEU A 586 2.48 15.87 -32.00
C LEU A 586 1.94 16.46 -30.70
N ALA A 587 2.46 16.07 -29.55
CA ALA A 587 2.11 16.66 -28.25
C ALA A 587 2.46 18.16 -28.21
N ASP A 588 3.69 18.52 -28.62
CA ASP A 588 4.14 19.91 -28.70
C ASP A 588 3.33 20.73 -29.72
N SER A 589 3.05 20.16 -30.89
CA SER A 589 2.23 20.79 -31.92
C SER A 589 0.79 21.01 -31.44
N ASN A 590 0.16 20.03 -30.77
CA ASN A 590 -1.15 20.21 -30.16
C ASN A 590 -1.17 21.24 -29.05
N LYS A 591 -0.12 21.33 -28.25
CA LYS A 591 0.05 22.37 -27.22
C LYS A 591 0.15 23.75 -27.84
N ARG A 592 0.87 23.87 -28.97
CA ARG A 592 0.94 25.12 -29.76
C ARG A 592 -0.44 25.48 -30.34
N VAL A 593 -1.16 24.51 -30.90
CA VAL A 593 -2.53 24.70 -31.41
C VAL A 593 -3.47 25.16 -30.30
N ALA A 594 -3.45 24.50 -29.12
CA ALA A 594 -4.28 24.86 -27.99
C ALA A 594 -4.03 26.32 -27.55
N ASN A 595 -2.74 26.73 -27.45
CA ASN A 595 -2.36 28.09 -27.09
C ASN A 595 -2.79 29.14 -28.11
N ILE A 596 -2.71 28.81 -29.42
CA ILE A 596 -3.15 29.71 -30.49
C ILE A 596 -4.66 29.91 -30.43
N LEU A 597 -5.43 28.82 -30.29
CA LEU A 597 -6.89 28.86 -30.20
C LEU A 597 -7.37 29.60 -28.93
N ALA A 598 -6.73 29.36 -27.78
CA ALA A 598 -7.08 30.03 -26.54
C ALA A 598 -6.83 31.54 -26.53
N LYS A 599 -5.84 32.02 -27.32
CA LYS A 599 -5.51 33.45 -27.46
C LYS A 599 -6.32 34.15 -28.57
N SER A 600 -7.17 33.41 -29.29
CA SER A 600 -8.00 34.01 -30.34
C SER A 600 -9.14 34.80 -29.71
N GLU A 601 -9.20 36.11 -30.02
CA GLU A 601 -10.27 37.03 -29.63
C GLU A 601 -11.54 36.87 -30.51
N VAL A 602 -11.43 36.08 -31.59
CA VAL A 602 -12.50 35.90 -32.58
C VAL A 602 -13.15 34.53 -32.40
N SER A 603 -14.45 34.46 -32.57
CA SER A 603 -15.15 33.18 -32.67
C SER A 603 -14.65 32.40 -33.88
N VAL A 604 -13.88 31.32 -33.63
CA VAL A 604 -13.30 30.49 -34.68
C VAL A 604 -14.39 29.64 -35.32
N ALA A 605 -14.48 29.68 -36.67
CA ALA A 605 -15.44 28.86 -37.41
C ALA A 605 -15.21 27.35 -37.20
N ASP A 606 -16.28 26.57 -37.32
CA ASP A 606 -16.24 25.10 -37.22
C ASP A 606 -15.85 24.44 -38.59
N THR A 607 -16.07 25.16 -39.67
CA THR A 607 -15.81 24.67 -41.04
C THR A 607 -14.70 25.47 -41.70
N VAL A 608 -13.90 24.76 -42.48
CA VAL A 608 -12.85 25.36 -43.33
C VAL A 608 -13.43 25.68 -44.69
N ASP A 609 -13.17 26.89 -45.20
CA ASP A 609 -13.48 27.28 -46.56
C ASP A 609 -12.30 26.92 -47.49
N GLU A 610 -12.52 25.94 -48.35
CA GLU A 610 -11.50 25.42 -49.27
C GLU A 610 -10.99 26.49 -50.26
N THR A 611 -11.82 27.49 -50.57
CA THR A 611 -11.44 28.55 -51.52
C THR A 611 -10.41 29.54 -50.90
N LEU A 612 -10.27 29.53 -49.60
CA LEU A 612 -9.31 30.36 -48.86
C LEU A 612 -8.01 29.62 -48.53
N LEU A 613 -7.85 28.35 -48.92
CA LEU A 613 -6.60 27.59 -48.75
C LEU A 613 -5.58 28.00 -49.82
N SER A 614 -4.83 29.05 -49.57
CA SER A 614 -3.91 29.68 -50.54
C SER A 614 -2.55 29.00 -50.63
N GLU A 615 -2.05 28.43 -49.52
CA GLU A 615 -0.73 27.79 -49.42
C GLU A 615 -0.83 26.29 -49.64
N ILE A 616 0.19 25.69 -50.27
CA ILE A 616 0.25 24.23 -50.50
C ILE A 616 0.20 23.47 -49.18
N ALA A 617 0.85 23.99 -48.11
CA ALA A 617 0.86 23.36 -46.80
C ALA A 617 -0.53 23.37 -46.11
N GLU A 618 -1.36 24.42 -46.36
CA GLU A 618 -2.74 24.48 -45.90
C GLU A 618 -3.60 23.41 -46.59
N GLN A 619 -3.50 23.33 -47.90
CA GLN A 619 -4.24 22.35 -48.72
C GLN A 619 -3.86 20.92 -48.33
N ASN A 620 -2.57 20.68 -48.13
CA ASN A 620 -2.06 19.35 -47.75
C ASN A 620 -2.55 18.96 -46.36
N LEU A 621 -2.44 19.84 -45.36
CA LEU A 621 -2.95 19.58 -43.99
C LEU A 621 -4.45 19.32 -44.03
N TYR A 622 -5.23 20.14 -44.75
CA TYR A 622 -6.68 19.97 -44.84
C TYR A 622 -7.05 18.61 -45.46
N ALA A 623 -6.40 18.22 -46.57
CA ALA A 623 -6.65 16.93 -47.19
C ALA A 623 -6.37 15.75 -46.27
N ASN A 624 -5.25 15.80 -45.50
CA ASN A 624 -4.89 14.76 -44.55
C ASN A 624 -5.87 14.73 -43.32
N VAL A 625 -6.36 15.88 -42.85
CA VAL A 625 -7.38 15.96 -41.81
C VAL A 625 -8.70 15.32 -42.29
N GLN A 626 -9.17 15.60 -43.49
CA GLN A 626 -10.38 14.99 -44.04
C GLN A 626 -10.25 13.47 -44.20
N GLN A 627 -9.08 13.01 -44.66
CA GLN A 627 -8.80 11.59 -44.79
C GLN A 627 -8.77 10.93 -43.39
N ALA A 628 -8.05 11.52 -42.42
CA ALA A 628 -7.98 11.00 -41.07
C ALA A 628 -9.37 10.93 -40.43
N GLN A 629 -10.20 11.97 -40.58
CA GLN A 629 -11.57 12.00 -40.06
C GLN A 629 -12.42 10.84 -40.58
N THR A 630 -12.30 10.53 -41.87
CA THR A 630 -13.04 9.43 -42.50
C THR A 630 -12.59 8.07 -41.96
N VAL A 631 -11.29 7.89 -41.69
CA VAL A 631 -10.73 6.62 -41.19
C VAL A 631 -11.01 6.42 -39.71
N VAL A 632 -10.95 7.49 -38.90
CA VAL A 632 -11.12 7.35 -37.45
C VAL A 632 -12.58 7.19 -37.02
N GLN A 633 -13.56 7.67 -37.79
CA GLN A 633 -14.97 7.60 -37.42
C GLN A 633 -15.44 6.17 -37.10
N PRO A 634 -15.23 5.13 -37.92
CA PRO A 634 -15.63 3.76 -37.59
C PRO A 634 -14.82 3.15 -36.43
N LEU A 635 -13.58 3.60 -36.20
CA LEU A 635 -12.74 3.15 -35.08
C LEU A 635 -13.26 3.72 -33.77
N LEU A 636 -13.71 4.97 -33.75
CA LEU A 636 -14.35 5.59 -32.57
C LEU A 636 -15.63 4.85 -32.18
N GLU A 637 -16.45 4.44 -33.14
CA GLU A 637 -17.67 3.66 -32.91
C GLU A 637 -17.37 2.29 -32.27
N GLN A 638 -16.17 1.74 -32.54
CA GLN A 638 -15.69 0.48 -31.96
C GLN A 638 -14.86 0.69 -30.68
N ALA A 639 -14.69 1.93 -30.23
CA ALA A 639 -13.81 2.32 -29.13
C ALA A 639 -12.34 1.83 -29.29
N ASP A 640 -11.88 1.67 -30.55
CA ASP A 640 -10.49 1.33 -30.85
C ASP A 640 -9.60 2.58 -30.87
N TYR A 641 -9.44 3.17 -29.69
CA TYR A 641 -8.68 4.41 -29.50
C TYR A 641 -7.21 4.27 -29.85
N THR A 642 -6.65 3.07 -29.75
CA THR A 642 -5.26 2.80 -30.14
C THR A 642 -5.08 3.01 -31.63
N GLN A 643 -5.94 2.43 -32.48
CA GLN A 643 -5.89 2.63 -33.91
C GLN A 643 -6.23 4.06 -34.33
N VAL A 644 -7.13 4.73 -33.58
CA VAL A 644 -7.40 6.16 -33.79
C VAL A 644 -6.12 6.97 -33.65
N LEU A 645 -5.42 6.87 -32.52
CA LEU A 645 -4.18 7.64 -32.25
C LEU A 645 -3.05 7.26 -33.21
N GLN A 646 -2.93 5.98 -33.59
CA GLN A 646 -1.98 5.55 -34.63
C GLN A 646 -2.29 6.17 -36.02
N THR A 647 -3.56 6.27 -36.38
CA THR A 647 -3.98 6.94 -37.61
C THR A 647 -3.67 8.43 -37.57
N LEU A 648 -3.97 9.09 -36.42
CA LEU A 648 -3.70 10.51 -36.21
C LEU A 648 -2.19 10.84 -36.15
N ALA A 649 -1.34 9.86 -35.87
CA ALA A 649 0.11 10.04 -35.89
C ALA A 649 0.63 10.41 -37.29
N SER A 650 -0.11 10.08 -38.36
CA SER A 650 0.21 10.50 -39.75
C SER A 650 0.07 12.01 -39.99
N LEU A 651 -0.57 12.75 -39.09
CA LEU A 651 -0.71 14.21 -39.18
C LEU A 651 0.55 14.98 -38.76
N ASP A 652 1.58 14.30 -38.20
CA ASP A 652 2.82 14.92 -37.72
C ASP A 652 3.52 15.75 -38.82
N GLU A 653 3.85 15.12 -39.92
CA GLU A 653 4.54 15.79 -41.04
C GLU A 653 3.69 16.92 -41.66
N PRO A 654 2.41 16.72 -42.01
CA PRO A 654 1.56 17.80 -42.55
C PRO A 654 1.40 18.97 -41.60
N LEU A 655 1.30 18.72 -40.29
CA LEU A 655 1.16 19.78 -39.28
C LEU A 655 2.46 20.56 -39.08
N THR A 656 3.59 19.86 -39.09
CA THR A 656 4.92 20.49 -39.05
C THR A 656 5.14 21.40 -40.28
N GLN A 657 4.87 20.91 -41.49
CA GLN A 657 4.97 21.70 -42.71
C GLN A 657 4.05 22.91 -42.70
N PHE A 658 2.85 22.78 -42.15
CA PHE A 658 1.95 23.90 -41.96
C PHE A 658 2.55 24.98 -41.08
N PHE A 659 3.09 24.63 -39.91
CA PHE A 659 3.68 25.60 -38.99
C PHE A 659 4.98 26.23 -39.51
N ASP A 660 5.71 25.56 -40.35
CA ASP A 660 6.96 26.05 -40.94
C ASP A 660 6.71 27.03 -42.11
N ASN A 661 5.63 26.82 -42.89
CA ASN A 661 5.38 27.55 -44.12
C ASN A 661 4.18 28.52 -44.04
N VAL A 662 3.29 28.41 -43.04
CA VAL A 662 2.07 29.21 -42.99
C VAL A 662 2.07 30.15 -41.75
N MET A 663 1.92 31.43 -41.98
CA MET A 663 1.75 32.42 -40.91
C MET A 663 0.29 32.43 -40.45
N VAL A 664 0.00 31.75 -39.34
CA VAL A 664 -1.38 31.61 -38.78
C VAL A 664 -2.02 32.98 -38.51
N ASN A 665 -1.28 33.92 -37.94
CA ASN A 665 -1.72 35.30 -37.68
C ASN A 665 -1.54 36.19 -38.90
N SER A 666 -2.29 35.94 -39.96
CA SER A 666 -2.35 36.80 -41.15
C SER A 666 -3.04 38.11 -40.84
N ASP A 667 -2.63 39.19 -41.55
CA ASP A 667 -3.30 40.50 -41.48
C ASP A 667 -4.72 40.41 -42.14
N ASP A 668 -4.92 39.49 -43.05
CA ASP A 668 -6.23 39.16 -43.62
C ASP A 668 -7.06 38.36 -42.61
N ALA A 669 -8.14 38.96 -42.14
CA ALA A 669 -9.01 38.37 -41.10
C ALA A 669 -9.71 37.08 -41.61
N ALA A 670 -10.03 36.98 -42.91
CA ALA A 670 -10.66 35.79 -43.47
C ALA A 670 -9.70 34.61 -43.51
N LEU A 671 -8.46 34.85 -44.03
CA LEU A 671 -7.40 33.82 -44.01
C LEU A 671 -7.04 33.39 -42.62
N LYS A 672 -6.87 34.35 -41.69
CA LYS A 672 -6.60 34.03 -40.26
C LYS A 672 -7.68 33.13 -39.69
N ASN A 673 -8.95 33.47 -39.83
CA ASN A 673 -10.06 32.68 -39.29
C ASN A 673 -10.12 31.28 -39.91
N ASN A 674 -9.89 31.16 -41.23
CA ASN A 674 -9.86 29.87 -41.92
C ASN A 674 -8.70 28.98 -41.44
N ARG A 675 -7.50 29.54 -41.20
CA ARG A 675 -6.35 28.84 -40.62
C ARG A 675 -6.62 28.35 -39.21
N LEU A 676 -7.27 29.20 -38.37
CA LEU A 676 -7.71 28.82 -37.03
C LEU A 676 -8.76 27.71 -37.09
N ALA A 677 -9.70 27.73 -38.01
CA ALA A 677 -10.68 26.66 -38.20
C ALA A 677 -10.02 25.32 -38.54
N LEU A 678 -8.99 25.31 -39.43
CA LEU A 678 -8.22 24.11 -39.77
C LEU A 678 -7.51 23.54 -38.52
N LEU A 679 -6.83 24.38 -37.73
CA LEU A 679 -6.17 23.96 -36.51
C LEU A 679 -7.18 23.44 -35.44
N LYS A 680 -8.37 24.05 -35.36
CA LYS A 680 -9.47 23.59 -34.53
C LYS A 680 -9.91 22.18 -34.89
N GLN A 681 -10.02 21.86 -36.20
CA GLN A 681 -10.35 20.51 -36.68
C GLN A 681 -9.25 19.50 -36.33
N VAL A 682 -7.96 19.85 -36.50
CA VAL A 682 -6.84 18.99 -36.08
C VAL A 682 -6.97 18.67 -34.57
N ARG A 683 -7.11 19.69 -33.72
CA ARG A 683 -7.24 19.49 -32.28
C ARG A 683 -8.47 18.65 -31.92
N ALA A 684 -9.61 18.89 -32.56
CA ALA A 684 -10.85 18.16 -32.35
C ALA A 684 -10.68 16.65 -32.55
N LEU A 685 -9.90 16.23 -33.55
CA LEU A 685 -9.62 14.81 -33.79
C LEU A 685 -8.89 14.15 -32.63
N PHE A 686 -7.85 14.77 -32.07
CA PHE A 686 -7.14 14.23 -30.91
C PHE A 686 -8.03 14.23 -29.66
N LEU A 687 -8.84 15.27 -29.45
CA LEU A 687 -9.77 15.36 -28.32
C LEU A 687 -10.87 14.29 -28.35
N THR A 688 -11.07 13.59 -29.47
CA THR A 688 -11.95 12.41 -29.48
C THR A 688 -11.40 11.27 -28.64
N VAL A 689 -10.09 11.26 -28.34
CA VAL A 689 -9.43 10.23 -27.50
C VAL A 689 -8.90 10.83 -26.21
N ALA A 690 -8.08 11.89 -26.30
CA ALA A 690 -7.45 12.53 -25.15
C ALA A 690 -6.94 13.93 -25.53
N ASP A 691 -6.70 14.79 -24.55
CA ASP A 691 -5.97 16.03 -24.74
C ASP A 691 -4.45 15.79 -24.70
N ILE A 692 -3.87 15.38 -25.82
CA ILE A 692 -2.44 15.06 -25.91
C ILE A 692 -1.52 16.27 -25.64
N SER A 693 -2.07 17.50 -25.58
CA SER A 693 -1.29 18.69 -25.20
C SER A 693 -0.84 18.70 -23.73
N GLU A 694 -1.41 17.84 -22.89
CA GLU A 694 -1.02 17.63 -21.51
C GLU A 694 0.20 16.70 -21.35
N LEU A 695 0.58 15.96 -22.41
CA LEU A 695 1.70 15.02 -22.38
C LEU A 695 3.05 15.76 -22.29
N GLN A 696 3.96 15.21 -21.52
CA GLN A 696 5.34 15.66 -21.35
C GLN A 696 6.29 14.52 -21.78
N LEU A 697 6.53 14.42 -23.10
CA LEU A 697 7.27 13.33 -23.75
C LEU A 697 8.69 13.75 -24.11
#